data_cbc3a2dc7aa0a280d917c471bc30eab0
#
_entry.id   cbc3a2dc7aa0a280d917c471bc30eab0
#
_cell.length_a   1.000
_cell.length_b   1.000
_cell.length_c   1.000
_cell.angle_alpha   90.00
_cell.angle_beta   90.00
_cell.angle_gamma   90.00
#
_symmetry.space_group_name_H-M   'P 1'
#
loop_
_entity.id
_entity.type
_entity.pdbx_description
1 polymer ?
#
loop_
_entity_poly.entity_id
_entity_poly.type
_entity_poly.pdbx_seq_one_letter_code
_entity_poly.pdbx_strand_id
1 'polypeptide(L)'
;LNAFEIEEAISSLAEQPFDASDFPFLFLQAFGAKETTLRRLRSGDTNKSDIGGVLQTTNIHIKVAATGAVTDALKDLKSSPATSRAKAKFILATDGLDFQAEDLNTGEVIVCEYRKFPEFFGFFLPLAGISTVKQIRESSFDIKATGRLNRLYVELQKDNPEWSTSARRHEMNHFMARLIFCFFAEDTDIFMKETLFTATVEQMSSKDSSDTHVVIEAIFKAMNTRSEDRASAGIPRWANVFPYVNGGLFSGSTDVPVFSKIARTYLLHIGGLDWKKINPDIFGSMIQAVADDDERGSLGMHYTSVPNILKVLNPLFLDDLREKLEEAGDNPRKLLNLRSRMSKIRVFDPACGSGNFLVIAYKQMREIEAEINKRRGEPERRSEIPLTNFRGIELRDFPAEIARLALIIAEYQSDVLYRGQKEALAEFLPLDSKNWVTCGNALEIDWLSLCGPTGTGVKIRSKDLFGTPLHQAEIDFENEGGETYMCGNPPYIGSSKQTKEQKNELANLFNRNGVKFKNLDYISAWFWLAAEFCRLTQAAAAFVTTNSICQGEQVFLLWPALLRKDVEIFFAQAPFKWANLAQNNAGVTCVVVGLRRKNGGKKYLFFEDQKKEVTRLNPYLLDFDDVFIPRHSESIAGLPRMLKGNQPTDGGNLILSPEERRNLLASSPDASRFLRPLYGSKEIIDGLQRYCIWVEDDEVEEAKATTELAVRFEKVKQSRLESGAESTRKRALDSHRFIQIQEYGKAAIVVPEVSSEKRGYIPCGLIKSNEIATNKLFAIYEPKLFVFAICSSRLHRVWVETVCGKLEERISYSNVLGYNTFSLPNLTEKNKTDLTRCAEDILLAREAHFPANIAHLYDPEKMPADLKAAHDRNDEVLEAIYIGRRFRNDTERLEKLFELYTKMTSGKPTKSGNIKMKA
;
A
#
# COMPACT_ATOMS: atom_id res chain seq x y z
N LEU A 1 -18.76 -4.11 10.44
CA LEU A 1 -19.67 -3.40 9.52
C LEU A 1 -18.83 -2.66 8.49
N ASN A 2 -19.14 -2.84 7.20
CA ASN A 2 -18.56 -2.07 6.11
C ASN A 2 -19.54 -0.98 5.65
N ALA A 3 -19.08 -0.03 4.84
CA ALA A 3 -19.89 1.10 4.40
C ALA A 3 -21.15 0.67 3.61
N PHE A 4 -21.09 -0.47 2.94
CA PHE A 4 -22.20 -1.02 2.17
C PHE A 4 -23.29 -1.62 3.07
N GLU A 5 -22.92 -2.39 4.09
CA GLU A 5 -23.87 -2.91 5.09
C GLU A 5 -24.61 -1.78 5.81
N ILE A 6 -23.93 -0.67 6.05
CA ILE A 6 -24.51 0.54 6.63
C ILE A 6 -25.51 1.17 5.65
N GLU A 7 -25.15 1.33 4.38
CA GLU A 7 -26.02 1.88 3.34
C GLU A 7 -27.31 1.07 3.20
N GLU A 8 -27.19 -0.26 3.19
CA GLU A 8 -28.34 -1.14 3.10
C GLU A 8 -29.27 -1.05 4.33
N ALA A 9 -28.67 -1.06 5.52
CA ALA A 9 -29.42 -0.94 6.77
C ALA A 9 -30.16 0.41 6.86
N ILE A 10 -29.53 1.48 6.44
CA ILE A 10 -30.10 2.85 6.41
C ILE A 10 -31.17 2.98 5.33
N SER A 11 -30.98 2.39 4.15
CA SER A 11 -32.00 2.37 3.09
C SER A 11 -33.24 1.58 3.54
N SER A 12 -33.05 0.42 4.15
CA SER A 12 -34.14 -0.36 4.73
C SER A 12 -34.87 0.40 5.84
N LEU A 13 -34.15 1.16 6.66
CA LEU A 13 -34.77 2.00 7.72
C LEU A 13 -35.64 3.12 7.14
N ALA A 14 -35.22 3.74 6.05
CA ALA A 14 -35.98 4.83 5.42
C ALA A 14 -37.24 4.35 4.67
N GLU A 15 -37.27 3.08 4.25
CA GLU A 15 -38.42 2.45 3.59
C GLU A 15 -39.49 1.97 4.56
N GLN A 16 -39.12 1.73 5.82
CA GLN A 16 -40.07 1.31 6.87
C GLN A 16 -40.94 2.48 7.33
N PRO A 17 -42.15 2.20 7.87
CA PRO A 17 -42.97 3.23 8.51
C PRO A 17 -42.16 3.90 9.63
N PHE A 18 -42.14 5.23 9.63
CA PHE A 18 -41.42 5.98 10.65
C PHE A 18 -42.00 5.76 12.05
N ASP A 19 -41.18 5.33 12.98
CA ASP A 19 -41.48 5.21 14.40
C ASP A 19 -40.59 6.16 15.18
N ALA A 20 -41.20 7.18 15.77
CA ALA A 20 -40.50 8.22 16.53
C ALA A 20 -39.77 7.70 17.76
N SER A 21 -40.23 6.62 18.36
CA SER A 21 -39.63 6.03 19.56
C SER A 21 -38.44 5.12 19.26
N ASP A 22 -38.46 4.45 18.11
CA ASP A 22 -37.46 3.47 17.73
C ASP A 22 -36.40 4.01 16.77
N PHE A 23 -36.72 5.02 15.98
CA PHE A 23 -35.79 5.59 14.98
C PHE A 23 -34.37 5.88 15.51
N PRO A 24 -34.18 6.56 16.67
CA PRO A 24 -32.81 6.86 17.13
C PRO A 24 -31.97 5.60 17.39
N PHE A 25 -32.61 4.53 17.86
CA PHE A 25 -31.93 3.28 18.16
C PHE A 25 -31.64 2.45 16.93
N LEU A 26 -32.59 2.40 15.99
CA LEU A 26 -32.40 1.73 14.69
C LEU A 26 -31.35 2.45 13.85
N PHE A 27 -31.32 3.77 13.90
CA PHE A 27 -30.28 4.58 13.26
C PHE A 27 -28.90 4.26 13.85
N LEU A 28 -28.75 4.24 15.17
CA LEU A 28 -27.50 3.86 15.83
C LEU A 28 -27.10 2.41 15.54
N GLN A 29 -28.06 1.49 15.48
CA GLN A 29 -27.82 0.09 15.13
C GLN A 29 -27.27 -0.06 13.72
N ALA A 30 -27.81 0.68 12.76
CA ALA A 30 -27.33 0.70 11.38
C ALA A 30 -25.86 1.14 11.26
N PHE A 31 -25.41 2.00 12.17
CA PHE A 31 -23.99 2.42 12.27
C PHE A 31 -23.17 1.58 13.26
N GLY A 32 -23.64 0.40 13.63
CA GLY A 32 -22.85 -0.60 14.40
C GLY A 32 -22.86 -0.45 15.89
N ALA A 33 -23.80 0.28 16.48
CA ALA A 33 -23.96 0.31 17.91
C ALA A 33 -24.34 -1.08 18.45
N LYS A 34 -23.63 -1.56 19.48
CA LYS A 34 -23.86 -2.88 20.08
C LYS A 34 -25.20 -2.92 20.80
N GLU A 35 -25.88 -4.06 20.74
CA GLU A 35 -27.16 -4.28 21.40
C GLU A 35 -27.15 -3.92 22.89
N THR A 36 -26.04 -4.22 23.58
CA THR A 36 -25.87 -3.86 25.00
C THR A 36 -25.84 -2.34 25.21
N THR A 37 -25.30 -1.58 24.27
CA THR A 37 -25.28 -0.10 24.31
C THR A 37 -26.67 0.46 24.05
N LEU A 38 -27.39 -0.10 23.05
CA LEU A 38 -28.75 0.33 22.72
C LEU A 38 -29.74 0.08 23.88
N ARG A 39 -29.65 -1.06 24.55
CA ARG A 39 -30.46 -1.36 25.73
C ARG A 39 -30.24 -0.34 26.86
N ARG A 40 -29.00 0.01 27.17
CA ARG A 40 -28.63 0.99 28.18
C ARG A 40 -29.03 2.42 27.82
N LEU A 41 -29.05 2.76 26.56
CA LEU A 41 -29.59 4.04 26.07
C LEU A 41 -31.09 4.06 26.21
N ARG A 42 -31.82 2.96 25.87
CA ARG A 42 -33.28 2.85 26.03
C ARG A 42 -33.72 2.85 27.46
N SER A 43 -33.00 2.20 28.40
CA SER A 43 -33.32 2.21 29.84
C SER A 43 -33.06 3.56 30.49
N GLY A 44 -32.37 4.51 29.81
CA GLY A 44 -31.94 5.78 30.36
C GLY A 44 -30.62 5.74 31.16
N ASP A 45 -30.05 4.54 31.41
CA ASP A 45 -28.85 4.41 32.22
C ASP A 45 -27.66 5.18 31.70
N THR A 46 -27.52 5.27 30.35
CA THR A 46 -26.41 5.97 29.67
C THR A 46 -26.86 7.14 28.78
N ASN A 47 -28.16 7.33 28.63
CA ASN A 47 -28.73 8.47 27.90
C ASN A 47 -28.66 9.73 28.77
N LYS A 48 -27.84 10.69 28.38
CA LYS A 48 -27.63 11.97 29.08
C LYS A 48 -28.25 13.16 28.38
N SER A 49 -29.20 12.93 27.48
CA SER A 49 -29.90 14.01 26.78
C SER A 49 -30.71 14.86 27.78
N ASP A 50 -30.54 16.19 27.71
CA ASP A 50 -31.26 17.18 28.53
C ASP A 50 -32.48 17.77 27.81
N ILE A 51 -32.73 17.36 26.58
CA ILE A 51 -33.78 17.91 25.71
C ILE A 51 -34.77 16.84 25.18
N GLY A 52 -34.82 15.67 25.84
CA GLY A 52 -35.75 14.58 25.45
C GLY A 52 -35.37 13.79 24.22
N GLY A 53 -34.09 13.79 23.87
CA GLY A 53 -33.53 13.02 22.75
C GLY A 53 -32.72 11.79 23.20
N VAL A 54 -31.92 11.22 22.29
CA VAL A 54 -30.97 10.14 22.56
C VAL A 54 -29.55 10.62 22.35
N LEU A 55 -28.74 10.64 23.41
CA LEU A 55 -27.35 11.09 23.41
C LEU A 55 -26.39 9.94 23.66
N GLN A 56 -25.66 9.55 22.63
CA GLN A 56 -24.53 8.63 22.74
C GLN A 56 -23.24 9.44 22.89
N THR A 57 -22.58 9.31 24.04
CA THR A 57 -21.33 10.03 24.36
C THR A 57 -20.26 9.80 23.29
N THR A 58 -19.52 10.87 22.91
CA THR A 58 -18.46 10.91 21.88
C THR A 58 -18.93 10.53 20.48
N ASN A 59 -20.24 10.45 20.26
CA ASN A 59 -20.80 10.00 19.01
C ASN A 59 -21.85 10.98 18.46
N ILE A 60 -23.12 10.85 18.82
CA ILE A 60 -24.22 11.64 18.26
C ILE A 60 -25.30 11.98 19.27
N HIS A 61 -25.96 13.12 19.09
CA HIS A 61 -27.18 13.51 19.81
C HIS A 61 -28.34 13.60 18.82
N ILE A 62 -29.37 12.76 19.01
CA ILE A 62 -30.52 12.61 18.12
C ILE A 62 -31.77 13.10 18.82
N LYS A 63 -32.60 13.89 18.15
CA LYS A 63 -33.92 14.32 18.62
C LYS A 63 -34.97 14.10 17.54
N VAL A 64 -36.05 13.41 17.90
CA VAL A 64 -37.25 13.35 17.07
C VAL A 64 -38.09 14.55 17.42
N ALA A 65 -38.39 15.38 16.43
CA ALA A 65 -39.13 16.63 16.57
C ALA A 65 -40.63 16.45 16.31
N ALA A 66 -41.45 17.38 16.76
CA ALA A 66 -42.83 17.51 16.28
C ALA A 66 -42.81 17.91 14.79
N THR A 67 -43.87 17.56 14.06
CA THR A 67 -43.98 17.85 12.63
C THR A 67 -43.76 19.35 12.35
N GLY A 68 -42.83 19.64 11.46
CA GLY A 68 -42.45 21.01 11.07
C GLY A 68 -41.49 21.74 12.02
N ALA A 69 -41.04 21.10 13.12
CA ALA A 69 -40.14 21.69 14.13
C ALA A 69 -38.70 21.20 14.03
N VAL A 70 -38.27 20.58 12.93
CA VAL A 70 -36.93 19.93 12.77
C VAL A 70 -35.81 20.94 12.89
N THR A 71 -35.96 22.14 12.30
CA THR A 71 -34.90 23.17 12.34
C THR A 71 -34.69 23.72 13.77
N ASP A 72 -35.78 23.91 14.52
CA ASP A 72 -35.68 24.38 15.91
C ASP A 72 -35.10 23.30 16.80
N ALA A 73 -35.50 22.03 16.60
CA ALA A 73 -34.91 20.88 17.30
C ALA A 73 -33.40 20.74 17.04
N LEU A 74 -32.91 21.02 15.82
CA LEU A 74 -31.48 21.01 15.51
C LEU A 74 -30.72 22.11 16.24
N LYS A 75 -31.33 23.32 16.33
CA LYS A 75 -30.78 24.45 17.10
C LYS A 75 -30.70 24.11 18.61
N ASP A 76 -31.75 23.49 19.15
CA ASP A 76 -31.76 23.05 20.54
C ASP A 76 -30.65 22.04 20.81
N LEU A 77 -30.45 21.04 19.93
CA LEU A 77 -29.37 20.07 20.00
C LEU A 77 -27.99 20.75 19.99
N LYS A 78 -27.81 21.75 19.13
CA LYS A 78 -26.55 22.50 19.01
C LYS A 78 -26.24 23.34 20.24
N SER A 79 -27.26 23.95 20.86
CA SER A 79 -27.14 24.81 22.06
C SER A 79 -27.14 24.01 23.37
N SER A 80 -27.48 22.72 23.34
CA SER A 80 -27.59 21.89 24.54
C SER A 80 -26.21 21.70 25.23
N PRO A 81 -26.15 22.02 26.56
CA PRO A 81 -24.93 21.76 27.33
C PRO A 81 -24.54 20.29 27.37
N ALA A 82 -25.53 19.37 27.29
CA ALA A 82 -25.29 17.93 27.25
C ALA A 82 -24.55 17.50 26.00
N THR A 83 -24.87 18.09 24.82
CA THR A 83 -24.15 17.85 23.57
C THR A 83 -22.66 18.13 23.69
N SER A 84 -22.32 19.30 24.22
CA SER A 84 -20.92 19.74 24.40
C SER A 84 -20.19 18.93 25.48
N ARG A 85 -20.81 18.63 26.63
CA ARG A 85 -20.21 17.82 27.69
C ARG A 85 -19.95 16.39 27.26
N ALA A 86 -20.84 15.82 26.45
CA ALA A 86 -20.70 14.47 25.92
C ALA A 86 -19.73 14.40 24.72
N LYS A 87 -19.21 15.55 24.23
CA LYS A 87 -18.36 15.63 23.04
C LYS A 87 -18.98 14.90 21.84
N ALA A 88 -20.29 15.14 21.61
CA ALA A 88 -20.96 14.57 20.44
C ALA A 88 -20.32 15.12 19.16
N LYS A 89 -20.11 14.25 18.18
CA LYS A 89 -19.54 14.60 16.87
C LYS A 89 -20.64 15.10 15.91
N PHE A 90 -21.83 14.54 16.05
CA PHE A 90 -22.99 14.85 15.21
C PHE A 90 -24.19 15.23 16.05
N ILE A 91 -25.04 16.05 15.45
CA ILE A 91 -26.42 16.27 15.91
C ILE A 91 -27.38 15.96 14.76
N LEU A 92 -28.53 15.36 15.08
CA LEU A 92 -29.54 14.94 14.11
C LEU A 92 -30.93 15.23 14.63
N ALA A 93 -31.77 15.87 13.81
CA ALA A 93 -33.19 16.08 14.08
C ALA A 93 -34.04 15.60 12.90
N THR A 94 -35.17 14.95 13.17
CA THR A 94 -36.15 14.53 12.16
C THR A 94 -37.55 14.43 12.77
N ASP A 95 -38.58 14.60 11.93
CA ASP A 95 -39.97 14.39 12.28
C ASP A 95 -40.62 13.26 11.42
N GLY A 96 -39.79 12.53 10.66
CA GLY A 96 -40.25 11.49 9.73
C GLY A 96 -40.66 12.02 8.35
N LEU A 97 -40.70 13.35 8.14
CA LEU A 97 -40.92 14.01 6.85
C LEU A 97 -39.64 14.72 6.41
N ASP A 98 -39.08 15.52 7.30
CA ASP A 98 -37.84 16.25 7.12
C ASP A 98 -36.70 15.63 7.96
N PHE A 99 -35.48 15.76 7.46
CA PHE A 99 -34.27 15.25 8.09
C PHE A 99 -33.17 16.31 8.03
N GLN A 100 -32.60 16.67 9.18
CA GLN A 100 -31.49 17.61 9.29
C GLN A 100 -30.42 17.08 10.23
N ALA A 101 -29.14 17.20 9.84
CA ALA A 101 -28.01 16.82 10.66
C ALA A 101 -26.82 17.75 10.46
N GLU A 102 -25.97 17.87 11.49
CA GLU A 102 -24.73 18.66 11.43
C GLU A 102 -23.57 17.86 12.02
N ASP A 103 -22.42 17.84 11.33
CA ASP A 103 -21.13 17.40 11.88
C ASP A 103 -20.50 18.55 12.65
N LEU A 104 -20.46 18.47 13.96
CA LEU A 104 -19.96 19.54 14.84
C LEU A 104 -18.44 19.77 14.72
N ASN A 105 -17.69 18.85 14.13
CA ASN A 105 -16.25 19.02 13.90
C ASN A 105 -15.95 19.82 12.61
N THR A 106 -16.75 19.60 11.56
CA THR A 106 -16.55 20.22 10.24
C THR A 106 -17.50 21.39 9.98
N GLY A 107 -18.63 21.48 10.72
CA GLY A 107 -19.69 22.45 10.48
C GLY A 107 -20.53 22.14 9.23
N GLU A 108 -20.33 20.98 8.61
CA GLU A 108 -21.11 20.54 7.45
C GLU A 108 -22.55 20.15 7.87
N VAL A 109 -23.54 20.60 7.10
CA VAL A 109 -24.97 20.40 7.40
C VAL A 109 -25.64 19.63 6.26
N ILE A 110 -26.52 18.69 6.60
CA ILE A 110 -27.43 18.01 5.68
C ILE A 110 -28.86 18.45 5.96
N VAL A 111 -29.59 18.77 4.91
CA VAL A 111 -31.04 19.06 4.93
C VAL A 111 -31.68 18.30 3.76
N CYS A 112 -32.60 17.36 4.05
CA CYS A 112 -33.30 16.59 3.02
C CYS A 112 -34.64 16.08 3.52
N GLU A 113 -35.49 15.58 2.61
CA GLU A 113 -36.65 14.78 2.98
C GLU A 113 -36.23 13.49 3.69
N TYR A 114 -36.97 13.04 4.69
CA TYR A 114 -36.63 11.82 5.45
C TYR A 114 -36.35 10.60 4.56
N ARG A 115 -37.11 10.38 3.51
CA ARG A 115 -36.90 9.24 2.60
C ARG A 115 -35.62 9.30 1.80
N LYS A 116 -35.00 10.46 1.69
CA LYS A 116 -33.76 10.69 0.94
C LYS A 116 -32.51 10.67 1.81
N PHE A 117 -32.64 10.58 3.16
CA PHE A 117 -31.44 10.60 4.02
C PHE A 117 -30.45 9.44 3.77
N PRO A 118 -30.88 8.26 3.25
CA PRO A 118 -29.93 7.24 2.85
C PRO A 118 -28.90 7.69 1.80
N GLU A 119 -29.24 8.66 0.96
CA GLU A 119 -28.32 9.21 -0.03
C GLU A 119 -27.09 9.89 0.63
N PHE A 120 -27.24 10.28 1.89
CA PHE A 120 -26.23 10.97 2.70
C PHE A 120 -25.58 10.08 3.76
N PHE A 121 -25.72 8.75 3.68
CA PHE A 121 -25.16 7.83 4.70
C PHE A 121 -23.64 8.00 4.88
N GLY A 122 -22.93 8.39 3.81
CA GLY A 122 -21.49 8.67 3.84
C GLY A 122 -21.09 9.75 4.84
N PHE A 123 -21.95 10.71 5.10
CA PHE A 123 -21.76 11.77 6.09
C PHE A 123 -21.61 11.20 7.52
N PHE A 124 -22.30 10.11 7.82
CA PHE A 124 -22.35 9.49 9.14
C PHE A 124 -21.36 8.33 9.33
N LEU A 125 -20.58 7.93 8.33
CA LEU A 125 -19.61 6.84 8.45
C LEU A 125 -18.62 6.98 9.63
N PRO A 126 -18.23 8.19 10.07
CA PRO A 126 -17.44 8.34 11.29
C PRO A 126 -18.11 7.82 12.56
N LEU A 127 -19.44 7.64 12.60
CA LEU A 127 -20.17 7.01 13.71
C LEU A 127 -19.81 5.53 13.86
N ALA A 128 -19.54 4.86 12.75
CA ALA A 128 -19.08 3.46 12.70
C ALA A 128 -17.55 3.32 12.85
N GLY A 129 -16.83 4.40 13.12
CA GLY A 129 -15.36 4.41 13.19
C GLY A 129 -14.67 4.39 11.84
N ILE A 130 -15.42 4.58 10.75
CA ILE A 130 -14.89 4.68 9.39
C ILE A 130 -14.52 6.14 9.16
N SER A 131 -13.20 6.46 9.15
CA SER A 131 -12.73 7.80 8.84
C SER A 131 -12.87 8.05 7.35
N THR A 132 -13.77 8.92 6.97
CA THR A 132 -13.92 9.37 5.60
C THR A 132 -12.92 10.49 5.31
N VAL A 133 -12.01 10.24 4.39
CA VAL A 133 -11.32 11.34 3.72
C VAL A 133 -12.39 12.09 2.91
N LYS A 134 -12.27 13.42 2.79
CA LYS A 134 -13.23 14.30 2.09
C LYS A 134 -13.72 13.75 0.73
N GLN A 135 -12.87 13.00 0.03
CA GLN A 135 -13.15 12.35 -1.25
C GLN A 135 -14.23 11.25 -1.20
N ILE A 136 -14.36 10.49 -0.10
CA ILE A 136 -15.42 9.48 0.02
C ILE A 136 -16.78 10.14 0.27
N ARG A 137 -16.79 11.32 0.88
CA ARG A 137 -18.04 12.09 1.08
C ARG A 137 -18.61 12.63 -0.25
N GLU A 138 -17.74 12.84 -1.24
CA GLU A 138 -18.13 13.38 -2.56
C GLU A 138 -18.70 12.33 -3.51
N SER A 139 -18.54 11.03 -3.24
CA SER A 139 -19.02 9.96 -4.13
C SER A 139 -19.78 8.84 -3.42
N SER A 140 -20.91 9.19 -2.79
CA SER A 140 -21.88 8.19 -2.30
C SER A 140 -22.34 7.25 -3.41
N PHE A 141 -22.38 7.75 -4.66
CA PHE A 141 -22.69 6.97 -5.85
C PHE A 141 -21.74 5.80 -6.05
N ASP A 142 -20.45 6.03 -5.97
CA ASP A 142 -19.41 5.05 -6.27
C ASP A 142 -19.44 3.86 -5.29
N ILE A 143 -19.76 4.13 -4.01
CA ILE A 143 -19.92 3.08 -2.99
C ILE A 143 -21.15 2.22 -3.30
N LYS A 144 -22.26 2.86 -3.69
CA LYS A 144 -23.50 2.15 -4.06
C LYS A 144 -23.32 1.29 -5.29
N ALA A 145 -22.73 1.85 -6.35
CA ALA A 145 -22.48 1.14 -7.60
C ALA A 145 -21.58 -0.08 -7.37
N THR A 146 -20.45 0.12 -6.65
CA THR A 146 -19.52 -0.96 -6.30
C THR A 146 -20.19 -2.08 -5.51
N GLY A 147 -20.92 -1.74 -4.45
CA GLY A 147 -21.57 -2.72 -3.58
C GLY A 147 -22.63 -3.54 -4.31
N ARG A 148 -23.47 -2.89 -5.14
CA ARG A 148 -24.52 -3.58 -5.90
C ARG A 148 -23.97 -4.44 -7.03
N LEU A 149 -22.94 -3.97 -7.76
CA LEU A 149 -22.26 -4.77 -8.78
C LEU A 149 -21.61 -6.03 -8.18
N ASN A 150 -21.00 -5.92 -7.02
CA ASN A 150 -20.41 -7.09 -6.34
C ASN A 150 -21.46 -8.11 -5.94
N ARG A 151 -22.62 -7.67 -5.46
CA ARG A 151 -23.72 -8.59 -5.15
C ARG A 151 -24.25 -9.27 -6.39
N LEU A 152 -24.46 -8.53 -7.48
CA LEU A 152 -24.83 -9.12 -8.76
C LEU A 152 -23.82 -10.17 -9.20
N TYR A 153 -22.52 -9.86 -9.13
CA TYR A 153 -21.45 -10.79 -9.50
C TYR A 153 -21.51 -12.10 -8.67
N VAL A 154 -21.62 -11.97 -7.35
CA VAL A 154 -21.72 -13.13 -6.45
C VAL A 154 -22.98 -13.97 -6.72
N GLU A 155 -24.14 -13.34 -6.93
CA GLU A 155 -25.37 -14.08 -7.27
C GLU A 155 -25.26 -14.79 -8.62
N LEU A 156 -24.69 -14.13 -9.64
CA LEU A 156 -24.45 -14.76 -10.94
C LEU A 156 -23.49 -15.96 -10.85
N GLN A 157 -22.46 -15.89 -10.01
CA GLN A 157 -21.57 -17.04 -9.80
C GLN A 157 -22.26 -18.21 -9.10
N LYS A 158 -23.18 -17.94 -8.17
CA LYS A 158 -23.98 -18.98 -7.52
C LYS A 158 -24.93 -19.67 -8.50
N ASP A 159 -25.57 -18.86 -9.35
CA ASP A 159 -26.53 -19.34 -10.34
C ASP A 159 -25.84 -20.07 -11.50
N ASN A 160 -24.54 -19.79 -11.77
CA ASN A 160 -23.75 -20.31 -12.89
C ASN A 160 -22.37 -20.80 -12.43
N PRO A 161 -22.27 -21.93 -11.71
CA PRO A 161 -20.98 -22.40 -11.17
C PRO A 161 -19.91 -22.65 -12.25
N GLU A 162 -20.31 -23.01 -13.47
CA GLU A 162 -19.39 -23.22 -14.60
C GLU A 162 -18.70 -21.95 -15.06
N TRP A 163 -19.28 -20.75 -14.83
CA TRP A 163 -18.68 -19.45 -15.12
C TRP A 163 -17.61 -19.05 -14.10
N SER A 164 -17.56 -19.72 -12.96
CA SER A 164 -16.50 -19.53 -11.95
C SER A 164 -15.23 -20.30 -12.26
N THR A 165 -15.27 -21.23 -13.22
CA THR A 165 -14.09 -21.98 -13.64
C THR A 165 -13.07 -21.11 -14.36
N SER A 166 -11.78 -21.47 -14.31
CA SER A 166 -10.73 -20.74 -15.02
C SER A 166 -10.97 -20.59 -16.52
N ALA A 167 -11.70 -21.51 -17.14
CA ALA A 167 -12.02 -21.49 -18.56
C ALA A 167 -13.06 -20.43 -18.93
N ARG A 168 -14.08 -20.20 -18.07
CA ARG A 168 -15.18 -19.27 -18.38
C ARG A 168 -15.20 -17.99 -17.52
N ARG A 169 -14.31 -17.86 -16.54
CA ARG A 169 -14.20 -16.64 -15.72
C ARG A 169 -13.94 -15.40 -16.56
N HIS A 170 -13.16 -15.53 -17.63
CA HIS A 170 -12.94 -14.46 -18.59
C HIS A 170 -14.25 -13.95 -19.20
N GLU A 171 -15.14 -14.84 -19.61
CA GLU A 171 -16.46 -14.49 -20.19
C GLU A 171 -17.36 -13.77 -19.17
N MET A 172 -17.37 -14.20 -17.89
CA MET A 172 -18.09 -13.51 -16.82
C MET A 172 -17.56 -12.09 -16.63
N ASN A 173 -16.27 -11.93 -16.61
CA ASN A 173 -15.64 -10.63 -16.44
C ASN A 173 -15.94 -9.68 -17.60
N HIS A 174 -15.88 -10.20 -18.82
CA HIS A 174 -16.23 -9.45 -20.03
C HIS A 174 -17.73 -9.07 -20.04
N PHE A 175 -18.58 -9.99 -19.59
CA PHE A 175 -20.00 -9.72 -19.39
C PHE A 175 -20.24 -8.55 -18.41
N MET A 176 -19.55 -8.53 -17.26
CA MET A 176 -19.66 -7.43 -16.29
C MET A 176 -19.19 -6.08 -16.85
N ALA A 177 -18.10 -6.07 -17.63
CA ALA A 177 -17.64 -4.85 -18.29
C ALA A 177 -18.66 -4.31 -19.30
N ARG A 178 -19.33 -5.20 -20.05
CA ARG A 178 -20.41 -4.84 -20.97
C ARG A 178 -21.63 -4.25 -20.25
N LEU A 179 -21.99 -4.80 -19.09
CA LEU A 179 -23.07 -4.25 -18.27
C LEU A 179 -22.76 -2.84 -17.79
N ILE A 180 -21.55 -2.61 -17.27
CA ILE A 180 -21.11 -1.30 -16.81
C ILE A 180 -21.18 -0.28 -17.96
N PHE A 181 -20.71 -0.68 -19.15
CA PHE A 181 -20.83 0.17 -20.34
C PHE A 181 -22.29 0.48 -20.68
N CYS A 182 -23.19 -0.50 -20.64
CA CYS A 182 -24.62 -0.28 -20.95
C CYS A 182 -25.28 0.71 -19.98
N PHE A 183 -24.99 0.57 -18.67
CA PHE A 183 -25.51 1.51 -17.68
C PHE A 183 -24.97 2.94 -17.89
N PHE A 184 -23.68 3.04 -18.17
CA PHE A 184 -23.08 4.34 -18.48
C PHE A 184 -23.68 4.95 -19.77
N ALA A 185 -23.82 4.14 -20.83
CA ALA A 185 -24.29 4.60 -22.13
C ALA A 185 -25.76 5.03 -22.13
N GLU A 186 -26.62 4.36 -21.31
CA GLU A 186 -28.03 4.78 -21.22
C GLU A 186 -28.22 6.12 -20.51
N ASP A 187 -27.41 6.42 -19.50
CA ASP A 187 -27.52 7.65 -18.74
C ASP A 187 -26.82 8.84 -19.40
N THR A 188 -25.86 8.59 -20.29
CA THR A 188 -25.07 9.63 -20.97
C THR A 188 -25.54 9.96 -22.38
N ASP A 189 -26.75 9.57 -22.74
CA ASP A 189 -27.39 9.76 -24.05
C ASP A 189 -26.67 9.05 -25.24
N ILE A 190 -25.67 8.24 -24.97
CA ILE A 190 -25.00 7.41 -25.99
C ILE A 190 -26.03 6.47 -26.66
N PHE A 191 -27.01 5.99 -25.90
CA PHE A 191 -28.13 5.20 -26.43
C PHE A 191 -29.34 6.03 -26.90
N MET A 192 -29.24 7.32 -27.08
CA MET A 192 -30.31 8.21 -27.58
C MET A 192 -31.62 8.24 -26.75
N LYS A 193 -31.74 7.43 -25.70
CA LYS A 193 -32.86 7.41 -24.76
C LYS A 193 -32.33 7.08 -23.37
N GLU A 194 -32.70 7.88 -22.40
CA GLU A 194 -32.41 7.56 -20.98
C GLU A 194 -33.04 6.21 -20.62
N THR A 195 -32.33 5.44 -19.79
CA THR A 195 -32.75 4.13 -19.27
C THR A 195 -33.06 3.08 -20.35
N LEU A 196 -32.55 3.22 -21.58
CA LEU A 196 -32.91 2.34 -22.69
C LEU A 196 -32.58 0.88 -22.43
N PHE A 197 -31.39 0.59 -21.89
CA PHE A 197 -30.96 -0.77 -21.59
C PHE A 197 -31.79 -1.36 -20.44
N THR A 198 -31.87 -0.68 -19.32
CA THR A 198 -32.56 -1.12 -18.11
C THR A 198 -34.05 -1.33 -18.37
N ALA A 199 -34.72 -0.35 -19.03
CA ALA A 199 -36.11 -0.44 -19.38
C ALA A 199 -36.39 -1.57 -20.38
N THR A 200 -35.52 -1.81 -21.38
CA THR A 200 -35.66 -2.90 -22.32
C THR A 200 -35.55 -4.25 -21.61
N VAL A 201 -34.57 -4.44 -20.74
CA VAL A 201 -34.45 -5.68 -19.94
C VAL A 201 -35.67 -5.87 -19.04
N GLU A 202 -36.15 -4.84 -18.38
CA GLU A 202 -37.33 -4.92 -17.51
C GLU A 202 -38.61 -5.32 -18.26
N GLN A 203 -38.85 -4.71 -19.45
CA GLN A 203 -40.05 -4.87 -20.23
C GLN A 203 -40.04 -6.16 -21.07
N MET A 204 -38.89 -6.57 -21.60
CA MET A 204 -38.79 -7.66 -22.54
C MET A 204 -38.48 -8.99 -21.84
N SER A 205 -38.01 -8.99 -20.59
CA SER A 205 -37.74 -10.23 -19.84
C SER A 205 -38.84 -10.55 -18.84
N SER A 206 -39.08 -11.83 -18.65
CA SER A 206 -40.05 -12.37 -17.71
C SER A 206 -39.71 -12.02 -16.26
N LYS A 207 -40.72 -11.76 -15.43
CA LYS A 207 -40.52 -11.43 -14.01
C LYS A 207 -39.87 -12.53 -13.17
N ASP A 208 -39.98 -13.79 -13.62
CA ASP A 208 -39.31 -14.94 -13.01
C ASP A 208 -37.85 -15.10 -13.44
N SER A 209 -37.37 -14.22 -14.33
CA SER A 209 -36.05 -14.14 -14.89
C SER A 209 -35.64 -15.27 -15.87
N SER A 210 -36.55 -16.17 -16.23
CA SER A 210 -36.26 -17.35 -17.06
C SER A 210 -35.63 -17.05 -18.42
N ASP A 211 -35.86 -15.87 -18.98
CA ASP A 211 -35.40 -15.41 -20.30
C ASP A 211 -34.52 -14.13 -20.25
N THR A 212 -34.17 -13.65 -19.08
CA THR A 212 -33.37 -12.41 -18.91
C THR A 212 -32.04 -12.49 -19.68
N HIS A 213 -31.35 -13.62 -19.61
CA HIS A 213 -30.09 -13.85 -20.34
C HIS A 213 -30.27 -13.77 -21.86
N VAL A 214 -31.40 -14.29 -22.41
CA VAL A 214 -31.72 -14.25 -23.84
C VAL A 214 -31.92 -12.80 -24.31
N VAL A 215 -32.62 -11.99 -23.50
CA VAL A 215 -32.85 -10.57 -23.81
C VAL A 215 -31.55 -9.80 -23.85
N ILE A 216 -30.69 -9.99 -22.86
CA ILE A 216 -29.38 -9.30 -22.80
C ILE A 216 -28.46 -9.77 -23.92
N GLU A 217 -28.43 -11.06 -24.23
CA GLU A 217 -27.69 -11.60 -25.36
C GLU A 217 -28.10 -10.97 -26.70
N ALA A 218 -29.41 -10.81 -26.94
CA ALA A 218 -29.91 -10.16 -28.14
C ALA A 218 -29.50 -8.69 -28.23
N ILE A 219 -29.46 -7.96 -27.10
CA ILE A 219 -28.96 -6.59 -27.03
C ILE A 219 -27.46 -6.56 -27.38
N PHE A 220 -26.65 -7.44 -26.79
CA PHE A 220 -25.21 -7.50 -27.05
C PHE A 220 -24.91 -7.87 -28.51
N LYS A 221 -25.66 -8.81 -29.09
CA LYS A 221 -25.57 -9.12 -30.53
C LYS A 221 -25.89 -7.92 -31.39
N ALA A 222 -26.93 -7.14 -31.04
CA ALA A 222 -27.29 -5.92 -31.78
C ALA A 222 -26.15 -4.88 -31.75
N MET A 223 -25.52 -4.69 -30.57
CA MET A 223 -24.41 -3.76 -30.42
C MET A 223 -23.13 -4.23 -31.12
N ASN A 224 -22.97 -5.54 -31.34
CA ASN A 224 -21.83 -6.10 -32.06
C ASN A 224 -22.04 -6.16 -33.59
N THR A 225 -23.27 -5.97 -34.09
CA THR A 225 -23.62 -6.15 -35.49
C THR A 225 -23.99 -4.81 -36.13
N ARG A 226 -23.37 -4.49 -37.29
CA ARG A 226 -23.72 -3.29 -38.04
C ARG A 226 -25.17 -3.28 -38.43
N SER A 227 -25.80 -2.11 -38.47
CA SER A 227 -27.24 -1.96 -38.72
C SER A 227 -27.72 -2.65 -40.00
N GLU A 228 -26.90 -2.62 -41.04
CA GLU A 228 -27.15 -3.22 -42.38
C GLU A 228 -27.19 -4.76 -42.33
N ASP A 229 -26.45 -5.39 -41.39
CA ASP A 229 -26.32 -6.86 -41.30
C ASP A 229 -27.27 -7.49 -40.30
N ARG A 230 -28.01 -6.70 -39.52
CA ARG A 230 -28.85 -7.18 -38.40
C ARG A 230 -30.00 -8.09 -38.85
N ALA A 231 -30.60 -7.81 -39.98
CA ALA A 231 -31.69 -8.62 -40.52
C ALA A 231 -31.20 -10.04 -40.88
N SER A 232 -30.02 -10.16 -41.51
CA SER A 232 -29.40 -11.44 -41.83
C SER A 232 -28.87 -12.19 -40.61
N ALA A 233 -28.47 -11.46 -39.57
CA ALA A 233 -28.01 -12.03 -38.28
C ALA A 233 -29.16 -12.48 -37.36
N GLY A 234 -30.43 -12.32 -37.77
CA GLY A 234 -31.59 -12.74 -37.00
C GLY A 234 -31.85 -11.95 -35.72
N ILE A 235 -31.36 -10.69 -35.65
CA ILE A 235 -31.52 -9.82 -34.49
C ILE A 235 -32.98 -9.36 -34.38
N PRO A 236 -33.61 -9.49 -33.18
CA PRO A 236 -35.01 -9.06 -32.98
C PRO A 236 -35.23 -7.60 -33.31
N ARG A 237 -36.35 -7.24 -33.91
CA ARG A 237 -36.63 -5.84 -34.29
C ARG A 237 -36.56 -4.85 -33.10
N TRP A 238 -36.97 -5.28 -31.93
CA TRP A 238 -36.92 -4.42 -30.72
C TRP A 238 -35.49 -4.11 -30.32
N ALA A 239 -34.48 -4.95 -30.61
CA ALA A 239 -33.07 -4.72 -30.31
C ALA A 239 -32.40 -3.75 -31.28
N ASN A 240 -33.04 -3.42 -32.43
CA ASN A 240 -32.50 -2.48 -33.42
C ASN A 240 -32.34 -1.03 -32.92
N VAL A 241 -32.94 -0.69 -31.78
CA VAL A 241 -32.77 0.65 -31.17
C VAL A 241 -31.40 0.87 -30.58
N PHE A 242 -30.65 -0.22 -30.28
CA PHE A 242 -29.30 -0.11 -29.76
C PHE A 242 -28.29 0.22 -30.85
N PRO A 243 -27.33 1.14 -30.63
CA PRO A 243 -26.33 1.50 -31.62
C PRO A 243 -25.31 0.36 -31.87
N TYR A 244 -24.61 0.43 -32.99
CA TYR A 244 -23.42 -0.38 -33.22
C TYR A 244 -22.24 0.23 -32.44
N VAL A 245 -21.64 -0.53 -31.51
CA VAL A 245 -20.61 0.01 -30.61
C VAL A 245 -19.21 -0.23 -31.13
N ASN A 246 -18.91 -1.39 -31.74
CA ASN A 246 -17.56 -1.77 -32.19
C ASN A 246 -16.52 -1.81 -31.03
N GLY A 247 -15.25 -1.70 -31.35
CA GLY A 247 -14.15 -1.49 -30.38
C GLY A 247 -13.72 -2.71 -29.57
N GLY A 248 -14.16 -3.91 -29.94
CA GLY A 248 -13.77 -5.14 -29.26
C GLY A 248 -14.60 -5.45 -27.99
N LEU A 249 -15.24 -4.45 -27.35
CA LEU A 249 -16.01 -4.64 -26.12
C LEU A 249 -17.16 -5.66 -26.27
N PHE A 250 -17.85 -5.65 -27.41
CA PHE A 250 -18.93 -6.61 -27.72
C PHE A 250 -18.51 -7.73 -28.68
N SER A 251 -17.24 -7.78 -29.11
CA SER A 251 -16.72 -8.83 -29.99
C SER A 251 -16.55 -10.16 -29.23
N GLY A 252 -16.41 -11.26 -29.97
CA GLY A 252 -16.28 -12.62 -29.43
C GLY A 252 -17.61 -13.21 -29.00
N SER A 253 -17.60 -14.07 -27.97
CA SER A 253 -18.82 -14.68 -27.42
C SER A 253 -19.74 -13.61 -26.86
N THR A 254 -21.01 -13.68 -27.22
CA THR A 254 -22.11 -12.89 -26.65
C THR A 254 -22.91 -13.63 -25.61
N ASP A 255 -22.41 -14.79 -25.16
CA ASP A 255 -23.05 -15.57 -24.12
C ASP A 255 -23.31 -14.74 -22.87
N VAL A 256 -24.43 -14.98 -22.23
CA VAL A 256 -24.87 -14.29 -21.03
C VAL A 256 -25.20 -15.33 -19.95
N PRO A 257 -24.71 -15.16 -18.71
CA PRO A 257 -25.05 -16.08 -17.63
C PRO A 257 -26.55 -16.08 -17.35
N VAL A 258 -27.06 -17.19 -16.88
CA VAL A 258 -28.47 -17.30 -16.47
C VAL A 258 -28.70 -16.48 -15.22
N PHE A 259 -29.86 -15.83 -15.15
CA PHE A 259 -30.21 -14.95 -14.03
C PHE A 259 -31.24 -15.61 -13.14
N SER A 260 -31.00 -15.61 -11.83
CA SER A 260 -32.08 -15.80 -10.85
C SER A 260 -32.93 -14.53 -10.71
N LYS A 261 -34.07 -14.65 -10.07
CA LYS A 261 -34.92 -13.50 -9.74
C LYS A 261 -34.17 -12.45 -8.89
N ILE A 262 -33.26 -12.90 -8.01
CA ILE A 262 -32.45 -12.04 -7.18
C ILE A 262 -31.41 -11.28 -8.04
N ALA A 263 -30.70 -12.00 -8.90
CA ALA A 263 -29.72 -11.39 -9.81
C ALA A 263 -30.37 -10.35 -10.74
N ARG A 264 -31.56 -10.67 -11.31
CA ARG A 264 -32.35 -9.71 -12.12
C ARG A 264 -32.76 -8.48 -11.32
N THR A 265 -33.14 -8.63 -10.08
CA THR A 265 -33.51 -7.51 -9.21
C THR A 265 -32.30 -6.61 -8.96
N TYR A 266 -31.10 -7.18 -8.66
CA TYR A 266 -29.88 -6.40 -8.54
C TYR A 266 -29.51 -5.68 -9.83
N LEU A 267 -29.63 -6.32 -11.00
CA LEU A 267 -29.38 -5.69 -12.29
C LEU A 267 -30.23 -4.42 -12.47
N LEU A 268 -31.55 -4.51 -12.23
CA LEU A 268 -32.46 -3.37 -12.35
C LEU A 268 -32.18 -2.26 -11.33
N HIS A 269 -31.82 -2.62 -10.10
CA HIS A 269 -31.43 -1.64 -9.09
C HIS A 269 -30.10 -0.94 -9.42
N ILE A 270 -29.18 -1.62 -10.11
CA ILE A 270 -27.93 -1.02 -10.59
C ILE A 270 -28.23 -0.04 -11.72
N GLY A 271 -29.07 -0.45 -12.68
CA GLY A 271 -29.51 0.42 -13.78
C GLY A 271 -30.31 1.64 -13.33
N GLY A 272 -30.93 1.61 -12.15
CA GLY A 272 -31.58 2.77 -11.54
C GLY A 272 -30.64 3.79 -10.86
N LEU A 273 -29.32 3.59 -10.93
CA LEU A 273 -28.35 4.57 -10.43
C LEU A 273 -28.03 5.61 -11.52
N ASP A 274 -27.59 6.82 -11.14
CA ASP A 274 -27.18 7.89 -12.07
C ASP A 274 -25.72 7.70 -12.50
N TRP A 275 -25.49 6.93 -13.56
CA TRP A 275 -24.14 6.57 -14.05
C TRP A 275 -23.39 7.74 -14.71
N LYS A 276 -24.03 8.90 -14.94
CA LYS A 276 -23.32 10.14 -15.33
C LYS A 276 -22.28 10.55 -14.27
N LYS A 277 -22.54 10.21 -13.01
CA LYS A 277 -21.71 10.54 -11.85
C LYS A 277 -20.57 9.60 -11.58
N ILE A 278 -20.46 8.51 -12.34
CA ILE A 278 -19.40 7.51 -12.08
C ILE A 278 -18.02 8.11 -12.25
N ASN A 279 -17.16 7.84 -11.26
CA ASN A 279 -15.75 8.18 -11.39
C ASN A 279 -14.98 6.94 -11.89
N PRO A 280 -14.39 6.98 -13.10
CA PRO A 280 -13.63 5.85 -13.64
C PRO A 280 -12.49 5.38 -12.75
N ASP A 281 -11.95 6.26 -11.90
CA ASP A 281 -10.85 5.93 -10.97
C ASP A 281 -11.27 4.88 -9.92
N ILE A 282 -12.58 4.69 -9.70
CA ILE A 282 -13.12 3.83 -8.65
C ILE A 282 -13.29 2.38 -9.09
N PHE A 283 -13.21 2.11 -10.38
CA PHE A 283 -13.29 0.74 -10.87
C PHE A 283 -12.25 -0.19 -10.22
N GLY A 284 -11.11 0.37 -9.78
CA GLY A 284 -10.10 -0.36 -9.01
C GLY A 284 -10.61 -0.87 -7.65
N SER A 285 -11.44 -0.09 -6.96
CA SER A 285 -12.02 -0.51 -5.68
C SER A 285 -13.09 -1.60 -5.87
N MET A 286 -13.81 -1.57 -7.02
CA MET A 286 -14.78 -2.60 -7.38
C MET A 286 -14.12 -3.96 -7.57
N ILE A 287 -12.95 -3.97 -8.22
CA ILE A 287 -12.17 -5.20 -8.44
C ILE A 287 -11.65 -5.78 -7.12
N GLN A 288 -11.17 -4.93 -6.22
CA GLN A 288 -10.69 -5.37 -4.90
C GLN A 288 -11.80 -6.01 -4.05
N ALA A 289 -13.04 -5.60 -4.22
CA ALA A 289 -14.15 -6.16 -3.48
C ALA A 289 -14.58 -7.55 -4.01
N VAL A 290 -14.28 -7.86 -5.27
CA VAL A 290 -14.59 -9.15 -5.92
C VAL A 290 -13.48 -10.18 -5.74
N ALA A 291 -12.24 -9.77 -5.47
CA ALA A 291 -11.12 -10.66 -5.26
C ALA A 291 -11.15 -11.28 -3.84
N ASP A 292 -10.89 -12.58 -3.71
CA ASP A 292 -10.76 -13.26 -2.43
C ASP A 292 -9.62 -12.67 -1.58
N ASP A 293 -9.76 -12.69 -0.24
CA ASP A 293 -8.79 -12.12 0.69
C ASP A 293 -7.39 -12.75 0.55
N ASP A 294 -7.31 -14.04 0.24
CA ASP A 294 -6.06 -14.77 0.00
C ASP A 294 -5.39 -14.34 -1.31
N GLU A 295 -6.17 -14.03 -2.35
CA GLU A 295 -5.66 -13.49 -3.62
C GLU A 295 -5.16 -12.06 -3.46
N ARG A 296 -5.83 -11.22 -2.68
CA ARG A 296 -5.41 -9.82 -2.42
C ARG A 296 -4.01 -9.75 -1.79
N GLY A 297 -3.77 -10.61 -0.80
CA GLY A 297 -2.49 -10.68 -0.09
C GLY A 297 -1.35 -11.23 -0.93
N SER A 298 -1.64 -12.25 -1.76
CA SER A 298 -0.64 -12.93 -2.59
C SER A 298 -0.23 -12.16 -3.85
N LEU A 299 -1.12 -11.29 -4.36
CA LEU A 299 -0.89 -10.51 -5.58
C LEU A 299 -0.48 -9.05 -5.31
N GLY A 300 -0.46 -8.61 -4.04
CA GLY A 300 -0.07 -7.24 -3.69
C GLY A 300 -1.01 -6.17 -4.25
N MET A 301 -2.29 -6.50 -4.42
CA MET A 301 -3.29 -5.61 -5.01
C MET A 301 -3.68 -4.51 -4.04
N HIS A 302 -3.25 -3.30 -4.31
CA HIS A 302 -3.58 -2.12 -3.52
C HIS A 302 -4.16 -1.02 -4.43
N TYR A 303 -5.38 -0.57 -4.12
CA TYR A 303 -5.94 0.62 -4.75
C TYR A 303 -5.05 1.83 -4.49
N THR A 304 -4.77 2.61 -5.53
CA THR A 304 -3.95 3.82 -5.44
C THR A 304 -4.84 5.04 -5.57
N SER A 305 -4.92 5.86 -4.52
CA SER A 305 -5.71 7.09 -4.50
C SER A 305 -5.12 8.17 -5.43
N VAL A 306 -5.97 9.06 -5.94
CA VAL A 306 -5.56 10.15 -6.85
C VAL A 306 -4.39 10.98 -6.31
N PRO A 307 -4.38 11.43 -5.03
CA PRO A 307 -3.23 12.17 -4.50
C PRO A 307 -1.92 11.38 -4.56
N ASN A 308 -1.95 10.06 -4.36
CA ASN A 308 -0.77 9.23 -4.45
C ASN A 308 -0.33 8.99 -5.90
N ILE A 309 -1.27 8.88 -6.84
CA ILE A 309 -0.98 8.83 -8.28
C ILE A 309 -0.27 10.12 -8.72
N LEU A 310 -0.76 11.27 -8.28
CA LEU A 310 -0.17 12.57 -8.62
C LEU A 310 1.24 12.77 -8.03
N LYS A 311 1.58 12.13 -6.91
CA LYS A 311 2.97 12.08 -6.41
C LYS A 311 3.95 11.41 -7.38
N VAL A 312 3.44 10.57 -8.28
CA VAL A 312 4.22 9.94 -9.35
C VAL A 312 4.18 10.77 -10.62
N LEU A 313 2.97 11.10 -11.11
CA LEU A 313 2.78 11.71 -12.42
C LEU A 313 3.27 13.16 -12.50
N ASN A 314 3.08 13.95 -11.42
CA ASN A 314 3.51 15.34 -11.38
C ASN A 314 5.01 15.47 -11.62
N PRO A 315 5.90 14.89 -10.77
CA PRO A 315 7.33 15.03 -10.97
C PRO A 315 7.86 14.23 -12.17
N LEU A 316 7.10 13.24 -12.67
CA LEU A 316 7.51 12.47 -13.82
C LEU A 316 7.41 13.28 -15.12
N PHE A 317 6.28 13.99 -15.34
CA PHE A 317 6.08 14.77 -16.57
C PHE A 317 5.01 15.88 -16.49
N LEU A 318 4.00 15.80 -15.62
CA LEU A 318 2.91 16.77 -15.63
C LEU A 318 3.36 18.16 -15.22
N ASP A 319 4.28 18.27 -14.27
CA ASP A 319 4.82 19.56 -13.83
C ASP A 319 5.57 20.26 -14.98
N ASP A 320 6.37 19.52 -15.78
CA ASP A 320 7.03 20.07 -16.96
C ASP A 320 6.02 20.58 -18.00
N LEU A 321 4.93 19.85 -18.23
CA LEU A 321 3.88 20.30 -19.16
C LEU A 321 3.19 21.57 -18.67
N ARG A 322 2.90 21.67 -17.37
CA ARG A 322 2.30 22.89 -16.78
C ARG A 322 3.28 24.06 -16.81
N GLU A 323 4.56 23.84 -16.48
CA GLU A 323 5.60 24.87 -16.59
C GLU A 323 5.69 25.37 -18.04
N LYS A 324 5.68 24.47 -19.05
CA LYS A 324 5.70 24.85 -20.46
C LYS A 324 4.45 25.59 -20.90
N LEU A 325 3.29 25.27 -20.36
CA LEU A 325 2.05 26.01 -20.61
C LEU A 325 2.16 27.45 -20.09
N GLU A 326 2.67 27.65 -18.88
CA GLU A 326 2.87 28.98 -18.30
C GLU A 326 3.97 29.77 -19.03
N GLU A 327 5.07 29.14 -19.43
CA GLU A 327 6.12 29.75 -20.26
C GLU A 327 5.62 30.14 -21.66
N ALA A 328 4.62 29.44 -22.19
CA ALA A 328 4.03 29.76 -23.46
C ALA A 328 3.13 31.03 -23.40
N GLY A 329 2.49 31.30 -22.24
CA GLY A 329 1.50 32.36 -22.07
C GLY A 329 0.44 32.28 -23.16
N ASP A 330 0.20 33.39 -23.85
CA ASP A 330 -0.76 33.48 -24.97
C ASP A 330 -0.08 33.36 -26.36
N ASN A 331 1.18 32.90 -26.43
CA ASN A 331 1.88 32.76 -27.69
C ASN A 331 1.32 31.58 -28.50
N PRO A 332 0.62 31.83 -29.64
CA PRO A 332 -0.09 30.78 -30.37
C PRO A 332 0.82 29.66 -30.89
N ARG A 333 2.06 30.02 -31.27
CA ARG A 333 3.04 29.04 -31.80
C ARG A 333 3.59 28.14 -30.72
N LYS A 334 3.93 28.69 -29.54
CA LYS A 334 4.40 27.92 -28.40
C LYS A 334 3.32 26.98 -27.90
N LEU A 335 2.07 27.46 -27.78
CA LEU A 335 0.91 26.66 -27.42
C LEU A 335 0.66 25.52 -28.40
N LEU A 336 0.75 25.78 -29.72
CA LEU A 336 0.60 24.76 -30.75
C LEU A 336 1.70 23.69 -30.63
N ASN A 337 2.96 24.10 -30.43
CA ASN A 337 4.08 23.17 -30.25
C ASN A 337 3.87 22.30 -29.01
N LEU A 338 3.40 22.86 -27.90
CA LEU A 338 3.12 22.11 -26.66
C LEU A 338 2.00 21.08 -26.91
N ARG A 339 0.89 21.48 -27.56
CA ARG A 339 -0.19 20.55 -27.92
C ARG A 339 0.31 19.41 -28.83
N SER A 340 1.09 19.73 -29.85
CA SER A 340 1.69 18.75 -30.76
C SER A 340 2.69 17.80 -30.04
N ARG A 341 3.42 18.29 -29.03
CA ARG A 341 4.25 17.45 -28.15
C ARG A 341 3.37 16.50 -27.36
N MET A 342 2.30 17.03 -26.72
CA MET A 342 1.40 16.24 -25.86
C MET A 342 0.68 15.13 -26.63
N SER A 343 0.28 15.39 -27.88
CA SER A 343 -0.37 14.36 -28.72
C SER A 343 0.51 13.14 -29.01
N LYS A 344 1.83 13.25 -28.80
CA LYS A 344 2.82 12.19 -29.06
C LYS A 344 3.33 11.52 -27.78
N ILE A 345 3.04 12.07 -26.61
CA ILE A 345 3.43 11.48 -25.33
C ILE A 345 2.74 10.14 -25.15
N ARG A 346 3.50 9.13 -24.72
CA ARG A 346 2.98 7.83 -24.28
C ARG A 346 3.10 7.68 -22.78
N VAL A 347 2.05 7.19 -22.18
CA VAL A 347 2.02 6.79 -20.76
C VAL A 347 1.88 5.28 -20.71
N PHE A 348 2.77 4.61 -19.99
CA PHE A 348 2.82 3.15 -19.93
C PHE A 348 2.84 2.67 -18.48
N ASP A 349 1.86 1.86 -18.12
CA ASP A 349 1.78 1.23 -16.81
C ASP A 349 1.91 -0.30 -16.96
N PRO A 350 3.06 -0.89 -16.58
CA PRO A 350 3.31 -2.32 -16.71
C PRO A 350 2.68 -3.19 -15.62
N ALA A 351 1.81 -2.62 -14.78
CA ALA A 351 1.00 -3.31 -13.78
C ALA A 351 -0.27 -2.50 -13.51
N CYS A 352 -1.02 -2.23 -14.58
CA CYS A 352 -2.00 -1.14 -14.58
C CYS A 352 -3.25 -1.40 -13.73
N GLY A 353 -3.53 -2.63 -13.32
CA GLY A 353 -4.75 -2.96 -12.60
C GLY A 353 -5.97 -2.51 -13.41
N SER A 354 -6.84 -1.73 -12.78
CA SER A 354 -8.00 -1.08 -13.42
C SER A 354 -7.67 0.18 -14.22
N GLY A 355 -6.40 0.50 -14.44
CA GLY A 355 -5.98 1.62 -15.27
C GLY A 355 -5.94 2.98 -14.58
N ASN A 356 -5.99 3.06 -13.26
CA ASN A 356 -6.09 4.34 -12.52
C ASN A 356 -4.98 5.33 -12.88
N PHE A 357 -3.71 4.89 -13.00
CA PHE A 357 -2.62 5.76 -13.41
C PHE A 357 -2.83 6.30 -14.84
N LEU A 358 -3.29 5.46 -15.74
CA LEU A 358 -3.55 5.84 -17.13
C LEU A 358 -4.72 6.81 -17.23
N VAL A 359 -5.81 6.56 -16.53
CA VAL A 359 -7.01 7.42 -16.47
C VAL A 359 -6.67 8.80 -15.92
N ILE A 360 -5.95 8.87 -14.78
CA ILE A 360 -5.57 10.15 -14.19
C ILE A 360 -4.59 10.91 -15.08
N ALA A 361 -3.60 10.21 -15.66
CA ALA A 361 -2.69 10.83 -16.62
C ALA A 361 -3.45 11.41 -17.83
N TYR A 362 -4.40 10.65 -18.38
CA TYR A 362 -5.25 11.12 -19.47
C TYR A 362 -6.04 12.37 -19.10
N LYS A 363 -6.79 12.33 -17.99
CA LYS A 363 -7.58 13.48 -17.51
C LYS A 363 -6.73 14.73 -17.29
N GLN A 364 -5.55 14.59 -16.67
CA GLN A 364 -4.65 15.72 -16.43
C GLN A 364 -4.07 16.29 -17.72
N MET A 365 -3.71 15.45 -18.69
CA MET A 365 -3.27 15.91 -20.00
C MET A 365 -4.41 16.61 -20.76
N ARG A 366 -5.65 16.11 -20.70
CA ARG A 366 -6.83 16.73 -21.30
C ARG A 366 -7.17 18.10 -20.67
N GLU A 367 -6.95 18.25 -19.37
CA GLU A 367 -7.07 19.54 -18.68
C GLU A 367 -6.08 20.58 -19.25
N ILE A 368 -4.81 20.19 -19.41
CA ILE A 368 -3.77 21.05 -20.00
C ILE A 368 -4.11 21.39 -21.47
N GLU A 369 -4.53 20.40 -22.26
CA GLU A 369 -4.93 20.59 -23.65
C GLU A 369 -6.12 21.56 -23.79
N ALA A 370 -7.12 21.44 -22.91
CA ALA A 370 -8.27 22.32 -22.88
C ALA A 370 -7.87 23.79 -22.59
N GLU A 371 -6.94 24.01 -21.68
CA GLU A 371 -6.40 25.34 -21.40
C GLU A 371 -5.60 25.90 -22.59
N ILE A 372 -4.81 25.07 -23.29
CA ILE A 372 -4.14 25.44 -24.53
C ILE A 372 -5.17 25.87 -25.58
N ASN A 373 -6.21 25.06 -25.80
CA ASN A 373 -7.24 25.34 -26.79
C ASN A 373 -8.01 26.64 -26.46
N LYS A 374 -8.32 26.86 -25.17
CA LYS A 374 -8.94 28.09 -24.69
C LYS A 374 -8.07 29.31 -24.97
N ARG A 375 -6.78 29.30 -24.60
CA ARG A 375 -5.81 30.41 -24.87
C ARG A 375 -5.60 30.66 -26.37
N ARG A 376 -5.80 29.65 -27.21
CA ARG A 376 -5.73 29.76 -28.68
C ARG A 376 -7.04 30.21 -29.33
N GLY A 377 -8.13 30.33 -28.58
CA GLY A 377 -9.47 30.62 -29.11
C GLY A 377 -10.10 29.45 -29.89
N GLU A 378 -9.72 28.23 -29.61
CA GLU A 378 -10.19 26.98 -30.24
C GLU A 378 -10.90 26.06 -29.21
N PRO A 379 -11.86 26.52 -28.34
CA PRO A 379 -12.34 25.74 -27.20
C PRO A 379 -13.04 24.43 -27.56
N GLU A 380 -13.70 24.36 -28.74
CA GLU A 380 -14.45 23.16 -29.19
C GLU A 380 -13.58 22.19 -30.01
N ARG A 381 -12.27 22.45 -30.08
CA ARG A 381 -11.39 21.63 -30.90
C ARG A 381 -11.34 20.20 -30.38
N ARG A 382 -11.41 19.21 -31.27
CA ARG A 382 -11.19 17.80 -30.96
C ARG A 382 -9.82 17.59 -30.30
N SER A 383 -9.76 16.69 -29.31
CA SER A 383 -8.50 16.31 -28.69
C SER A 383 -7.54 15.69 -29.70
N GLU A 384 -6.29 16.10 -29.62
CA GLU A 384 -5.18 15.47 -30.36
C GLU A 384 -4.49 14.38 -29.55
N ILE A 385 -4.91 14.10 -28.31
CA ILE A 385 -4.34 13.08 -27.42
C ILE A 385 -5.11 11.76 -27.59
N PRO A 386 -4.57 10.77 -28.32
CA PRO A 386 -5.29 9.53 -28.55
C PRO A 386 -5.19 8.58 -27.38
N LEU A 387 -6.24 7.82 -27.07
CA LEU A 387 -6.21 6.78 -26.03
C LEU A 387 -5.16 5.71 -26.27
N THR A 388 -4.80 5.44 -27.54
CA THR A 388 -3.76 4.47 -27.91
C THR A 388 -2.36 4.80 -27.37
N ASN A 389 -2.15 6.02 -26.89
CA ASN A 389 -0.92 6.44 -26.21
C ASN A 389 -0.88 6.04 -24.73
N PHE A 390 -2.01 5.60 -24.15
CA PHE A 390 -2.11 5.16 -22.77
C PHE A 390 -2.11 3.63 -22.75
N ARG A 391 -0.95 3.03 -22.52
CA ARG A 391 -0.71 1.60 -22.64
C ARG A 391 -0.52 0.94 -21.29
N GLY A 392 -1.03 -0.28 -21.15
CA GLY A 392 -0.93 -1.04 -19.89
C GLY A 392 -0.67 -2.52 -20.11
N ILE A 393 -0.08 -3.15 -19.09
CA ILE A 393 -0.07 -4.60 -18.93
C ILE A 393 -0.77 -4.92 -17.63
N GLU A 394 -1.67 -5.88 -17.67
CA GLU A 394 -2.32 -6.41 -16.49
C GLU A 394 -2.33 -7.94 -16.55
N LEU A 395 -2.00 -8.57 -15.43
CA LEU A 395 -1.88 -10.03 -15.33
C LEU A 395 -3.23 -10.74 -15.57
N ARG A 396 -4.33 -10.10 -15.18
CA ARG A 396 -5.67 -10.69 -15.20
C ARG A 396 -6.59 -9.98 -16.18
N ASP A 397 -7.49 -10.74 -16.80
CA ASP A 397 -8.42 -10.24 -17.80
C ASP A 397 -9.35 -9.16 -17.28
N PHE A 398 -10.01 -9.40 -16.14
CA PHE A 398 -11.06 -8.50 -15.66
C PHE A 398 -10.53 -7.09 -15.39
N PRO A 399 -9.46 -6.90 -14.60
CA PRO A 399 -8.85 -5.59 -14.47
C PRO A 399 -8.42 -4.97 -15.80
N ALA A 400 -7.92 -5.77 -16.75
CA ALA A 400 -7.51 -5.27 -18.06
C ALA A 400 -8.71 -4.72 -18.86
N GLU A 401 -9.84 -5.44 -18.88
CA GLU A 401 -11.07 -4.98 -19.53
C GLU A 401 -11.64 -3.73 -18.86
N ILE A 402 -11.63 -3.70 -17.54
CA ILE A 402 -12.05 -2.52 -16.78
C ILE A 402 -11.14 -1.32 -17.06
N ALA A 403 -9.84 -1.51 -17.18
CA ALA A 403 -8.90 -0.44 -17.52
C ALA A 403 -9.21 0.18 -18.89
N ARG A 404 -9.54 -0.66 -19.90
CA ARG A 404 -9.98 -0.19 -21.20
C ARG A 404 -11.27 0.62 -21.11
N LEU A 405 -12.26 0.09 -20.41
CA LEU A 405 -13.54 0.75 -20.22
C LEU A 405 -13.38 2.08 -19.48
N ALA A 406 -12.56 2.11 -18.43
CA ALA A 406 -12.29 3.32 -17.65
C ALA A 406 -11.67 4.43 -18.51
N LEU A 407 -10.75 4.09 -19.42
CA LEU A 407 -10.15 5.03 -20.35
C LEU A 407 -11.19 5.58 -21.36
N ILE A 408 -12.05 4.72 -21.90
CA ILE A 408 -13.14 5.11 -22.82
C ILE A 408 -14.11 6.08 -22.11
N ILE A 409 -14.51 5.76 -20.89
CA ILE A 409 -15.39 6.64 -20.09
C ILE A 409 -14.69 7.98 -19.78
N ALA A 410 -13.40 7.94 -19.43
CA ALA A 410 -12.63 9.16 -19.17
C ALA A 410 -12.51 10.07 -20.41
N GLU A 411 -12.36 9.48 -21.61
CA GLU A 411 -12.36 10.20 -22.88
C GLU A 411 -13.71 10.92 -23.09
N TYR A 412 -14.80 10.18 -23.00
CA TYR A 412 -16.15 10.74 -23.14
C TYR A 412 -16.41 11.86 -22.12
N GLN A 413 -16.14 11.62 -20.85
CA GLN A 413 -16.33 12.63 -19.80
C GLN A 413 -15.48 13.89 -20.05
N SER A 414 -14.25 13.72 -20.52
CA SER A 414 -13.38 14.85 -20.87
C SER A 414 -13.92 15.63 -22.07
N ASP A 415 -14.44 14.93 -23.10
CA ASP A 415 -15.06 15.58 -24.27
C ASP A 415 -16.33 16.33 -23.86
N VAL A 416 -17.19 15.76 -23.04
CA VAL A 416 -18.37 16.45 -22.49
C VAL A 416 -17.97 17.70 -21.70
N LEU A 417 -16.93 17.58 -20.86
CA LEU A 417 -16.47 18.68 -20.00
C LEU A 417 -15.88 19.85 -20.80
N TYR A 418 -15.09 19.57 -21.82
CA TYR A 418 -14.30 20.59 -22.52
C TYR A 418 -14.86 21.02 -23.87
N ARG A 419 -15.73 20.22 -24.49
CA ARG A 419 -16.30 20.47 -25.83
C ARG A 419 -17.82 20.53 -25.83
N GLY A 420 -18.45 19.98 -24.83
CA GLY A 420 -19.91 19.88 -24.73
C GLY A 420 -20.46 18.51 -25.17
N GLN A 421 -21.65 18.20 -24.69
CA GLN A 421 -22.27 16.88 -24.86
C GLN A 421 -22.56 16.54 -26.34
N LYS A 422 -22.95 17.51 -27.13
CA LYS A 422 -23.32 17.30 -28.55
C LYS A 422 -22.11 16.80 -29.36
N GLU A 423 -20.97 17.45 -29.21
CA GLU A 423 -19.73 17.13 -29.87
C GLU A 423 -19.16 15.80 -29.40
N ALA A 424 -19.23 15.54 -28.07
CA ALA A 424 -18.84 14.28 -27.49
C ALA A 424 -19.64 13.10 -28.06
N LEU A 425 -20.96 13.21 -28.15
CA LEU A 425 -21.84 12.17 -28.70
C LEU A 425 -21.60 11.91 -30.20
N ALA A 426 -21.36 12.96 -30.97
CA ALA A 426 -21.19 12.84 -32.43
C ALA A 426 -19.96 12.02 -32.83
N GLU A 427 -18.94 11.98 -31.96
CA GLU A 427 -17.66 11.35 -32.27
C GLU A 427 -17.37 10.08 -31.45
N PHE A 428 -18.21 9.77 -30.47
CA PHE A 428 -17.93 8.69 -29.51
C PHE A 428 -18.04 7.29 -30.12
N LEU A 429 -19.05 7.03 -30.92
CA LEU A 429 -19.27 5.75 -31.58
C LEU A 429 -19.00 5.82 -33.10
N PRO A 430 -18.47 4.73 -33.67
CA PRO A 430 -18.02 3.45 -33.04
C PRO A 430 -16.70 3.59 -32.30
N LEU A 431 -16.51 2.78 -31.25
CA LEU A 431 -15.28 2.76 -30.44
C LEU A 431 -14.08 2.29 -31.29
N ASP A 432 -12.87 2.79 -31.00
CA ASP A 432 -11.65 2.31 -31.65
C ASP A 432 -11.33 0.88 -31.19
N SER A 433 -11.08 -0.02 -32.14
CA SER A 433 -10.78 -1.43 -31.89
C SER A 433 -9.34 -1.71 -31.46
N LYS A 434 -8.46 -0.70 -31.43
CA LYS A 434 -7.07 -0.90 -31.04
C LYS A 434 -6.94 -1.26 -29.59
N ASN A 435 -6.20 -2.35 -29.33
CA ASN A 435 -5.97 -2.86 -27.98
C ASN A 435 -4.72 -2.21 -27.38
N TRP A 436 -4.90 -1.31 -26.42
CA TRP A 436 -3.83 -0.60 -25.72
C TRP A 436 -3.55 -1.10 -24.30
N VAL A 437 -4.41 -1.96 -23.73
CA VAL A 437 -4.17 -2.68 -22.49
C VAL A 437 -4.05 -4.16 -22.78
N THR A 438 -2.89 -4.73 -22.51
CA THR A 438 -2.57 -6.13 -22.78
C THR A 438 -2.75 -6.97 -21.53
N CYS A 439 -3.51 -8.08 -21.62
CA CYS A 439 -3.57 -9.08 -20.56
C CYS A 439 -2.37 -10.01 -20.66
N GLY A 440 -1.64 -10.18 -19.55
CA GLY A 440 -0.52 -11.09 -19.44
C GLY A 440 0.51 -10.71 -18.39
N ASN A 441 1.53 -11.57 -18.21
CA ASN A 441 2.58 -11.36 -17.23
C ASN A 441 3.60 -10.32 -17.73
N ALA A 442 3.69 -9.18 -17.05
CA ALA A 442 4.62 -8.10 -17.39
C ALA A 442 6.11 -8.52 -17.37
N LEU A 443 6.46 -9.57 -16.62
CA LEU A 443 7.85 -10.07 -16.56
C LEU A 443 8.22 -10.98 -17.73
N GLU A 444 7.24 -11.43 -18.52
CA GLU A 444 7.41 -12.30 -19.68
C GLU A 444 7.18 -11.56 -21.00
N ILE A 445 6.39 -10.49 -20.98
CA ILE A 445 6.07 -9.66 -22.14
C ILE A 445 7.24 -8.70 -22.42
N ASP A 446 7.61 -8.57 -23.70
CA ASP A 446 8.56 -7.55 -24.13
C ASP A 446 7.90 -6.16 -24.15
N TRP A 447 8.32 -5.28 -23.26
CA TRP A 447 7.78 -3.92 -23.16
C TRP A 447 8.04 -3.07 -24.39
N LEU A 448 9.16 -3.31 -25.10
CA LEU A 448 9.47 -2.60 -26.33
C LEU A 448 8.52 -2.97 -27.48
N SER A 449 8.00 -4.20 -27.48
CA SER A 449 7.01 -4.62 -28.48
C SER A 449 5.65 -3.97 -28.29
N LEU A 450 5.29 -3.67 -27.05
CA LEU A 450 4.00 -3.03 -26.71
C LEU A 450 4.09 -1.50 -26.74
N CYS A 451 5.19 -0.95 -26.27
CA CYS A 451 5.42 0.49 -26.20
C CYS A 451 6.79 0.78 -26.80
N GLY A 452 6.87 0.72 -28.12
CA GLY A 452 8.12 0.93 -28.86
C GLY A 452 8.75 2.29 -28.55
N PRO A 453 10.06 2.44 -28.80
CA PRO A 453 10.74 3.71 -28.59
C PRO A 453 10.09 4.81 -29.41
N THR A 454 9.87 5.96 -28.78
CA THR A 454 9.31 7.14 -29.40
C THR A 454 10.41 8.13 -29.66
N GLY A 455 10.40 8.75 -30.83
CA GLY A 455 11.39 9.75 -31.23
C GLY A 455 12.30 9.30 -32.38
N THR A 456 12.59 10.22 -33.26
CA THR A 456 13.51 10.01 -34.41
C THR A 456 14.92 9.72 -33.94
N GLY A 457 15.49 8.59 -34.35
CA GLY A 457 16.90 8.28 -34.18
C GLY A 457 17.27 7.39 -32.99
N VAL A 458 16.35 6.70 -32.37
CA VAL A 458 16.69 5.70 -31.34
C VAL A 458 17.16 4.42 -32.00
N LYS A 459 18.45 4.13 -31.88
CA LYS A 459 19.07 2.89 -32.37
C LYS A 459 18.90 1.82 -31.28
N ILE A 460 18.01 0.84 -31.50
CA ILE A 460 17.90 -0.32 -30.63
C ILE A 460 19.10 -1.24 -30.93
N ARG A 461 19.95 -1.43 -29.92
CA ARG A 461 20.97 -2.49 -29.97
C ARG A 461 20.33 -3.78 -29.45
N SER A 462 19.70 -4.54 -30.29
CA SER A 462 19.30 -5.90 -29.98
C SER A 462 20.51 -6.83 -30.09
N LYS A 463 20.59 -7.80 -29.17
CA LYS A 463 21.50 -8.94 -29.25
C LYS A 463 20.67 -10.17 -29.60
N ASP A 464 21.22 -11.03 -30.46
CA ASP A 464 20.59 -12.34 -30.70
C ASP A 464 20.65 -13.24 -29.47
N LEU A 465 20.05 -14.42 -29.53
CA LEU A 465 20.08 -15.44 -28.46
C LEU A 465 21.49 -15.83 -28.02
N PHE A 466 22.52 -15.56 -28.81
CA PHE A 466 23.90 -15.87 -28.54
C PHE A 466 24.74 -14.66 -28.11
N GLY A 467 24.08 -13.50 -27.92
CA GLY A 467 24.73 -12.27 -27.49
C GLY A 467 25.50 -11.52 -28.57
N THR A 468 25.31 -11.91 -29.85
CA THR A 468 25.91 -11.24 -31.01
C THR A 468 25.14 -9.95 -31.32
N PRO A 469 25.77 -8.79 -31.53
CA PRO A 469 25.05 -7.59 -31.94
C PRO A 469 24.39 -7.84 -33.28
N LEU A 470 23.06 -7.83 -33.32
CA LEU A 470 22.33 -7.84 -34.58
C LEU A 470 22.61 -6.54 -35.35
N HIS A 471 22.79 -6.64 -36.66
CA HIS A 471 22.88 -5.46 -37.53
C HIS A 471 21.67 -4.54 -37.24
N GLN A 472 21.99 -3.31 -37.01
CA GLN A 472 21.09 -2.23 -36.67
C GLN A 472 19.96 -2.15 -37.69
N ALA A 473 18.77 -2.68 -37.33
CA ALA A 473 17.56 -2.33 -38.05
C ALA A 473 17.15 -0.94 -37.54
N GLU A 474 17.20 0.06 -38.39
CA GLU A 474 16.44 1.29 -38.19
C GLU A 474 14.97 0.89 -38.27
N ILE A 475 14.31 0.78 -37.12
CA ILE A 475 12.87 0.68 -37.09
C ILE A 475 12.39 2.12 -37.28
N ASP A 476 12.06 2.45 -38.50
CA ASP A 476 11.40 3.71 -38.87
C ASP A 476 9.94 3.59 -38.42
N PHE A 477 9.67 4.04 -37.19
CA PHE A 477 8.29 4.20 -36.72
C PHE A 477 7.72 5.49 -37.32
N GLU A 478 7.40 5.47 -38.61
CA GLU A 478 6.63 6.54 -39.23
C GLU A 478 5.40 6.83 -38.36
N ASN A 479 5.35 8.03 -37.81
CA ASN A 479 4.27 8.62 -37.00
C ASN A 479 4.13 8.20 -35.52
N GLU A 480 5.01 7.44 -34.90
CA GLU A 480 4.99 7.17 -33.48
C GLU A 480 6.14 7.92 -32.75
N GLY A 481 6.25 9.23 -32.98
CA GLY A 481 7.25 10.03 -32.28
C GLY A 481 6.66 10.61 -30.99
N GLY A 482 7.45 10.67 -29.92
CA GLY A 482 7.07 11.25 -28.65
C GLY A 482 7.83 10.65 -27.48
N GLU A 483 7.65 11.24 -26.30
CA GLU A 483 8.26 10.80 -25.06
C GLU A 483 7.45 9.65 -24.48
N THR A 484 8.13 8.71 -23.79
CA THR A 484 7.45 7.64 -23.03
C THR A 484 7.69 7.81 -21.54
N TYR A 485 6.61 7.83 -20.78
CA TYR A 485 6.62 7.90 -19.34
C TYR A 485 6.01 6.62 -18.75
N MET A 486 6.84 5.85 -18.04
CA MET A 486 6.38 4.65 -17.35
C MET A 486 6.00 5.00 -15.90
N CYS A 487 4.84 4.57 -15.48
CA CYS A 487 4.34 4.83 -14.13
C CYS A 487 3.56 3.61 -13.61
N GLY A 488 3.33 3.52 -12.33
CA GLY A 488 2.49 2.48 -11.77
C GLY A 488 2.78 2.18 -10.30
N ASN A 489 2.01 1.23 -9.79
CA ASN A 489 2.17 0.64 -8.47
C ASN A 489 2.31 -0.89 -8.61
N PRO A 490 3.46 -1.38 -9.11
CA PRO A 490 3.68 -2.80 -9.29
C PRO A 490 3.64 -3.59 -7.97
N PRO A 491 3.38 -4.91 -8.01
CA PRO A 491 3.29 -5.72 -6.81
C PRO A 491 4.62 -5.78 -6.04
N TYR A 492 4.58 -5.47 -4.75
CA TYR A 492 5.71 -5.60 -3.82
C TYR A 492 5.45 -6.74 -2.84
N ILE A 493 6.28 -7.78 -2.94
CA ILE A 493 6.19 -9.01 -2.17
C ILE A 493 7.58 -9.36 -1.65
N GLY A 494 7.77 -9.26 -0.33
CA GLY A 494 9.05 -9.60 0.30
C GLY A 494 9.44 -11.06 0.04
N SER A 495 10.73 -11.33 -0.10
CA SER A 495 11.30 -12.63 -0.53
C SER A 495 10.79 -13.87 0.24
N SER A 496 10.42 -13.69 1.52
CA SER A 496 9.88 -14.77 2.36
C SER A 496 8.43 -15.14 2.04
N LYS A 497 7.67 -14.22 1.42
CA LYS A 497 6.25 -14.39 1.07
C LYS A 497 6.01 -14.75 -0.40
N GLN A 498 7.05 -14.69 -1.23
CA GLN A 498 6.97 -15.02 -2.66
C GLN A 498 6.65 -16.51 -2.88
N THR A 499 5.78 -16.77 -3.85
CA THR A 499 5.47 -18.14 -4.31
C THR A 499 6.65 -18.76 -5.05
N LYS A 500 6.55 -20.04 -5.42
CA LYS A 500 7.58 -20.73 -6.22
C LYS A 500 7.66 -20.15 -7.63
N GLU A 501 6.52 -19.80 -8.21
CA GLU A 501 6.37 -19.19 -9.53
C GLU A 501 7.06 -17.84 -9.56
N GLN A 502 6.75 -16.95 -8.63
CA GLN A 502 7.38 -15.63 -8.50
C GLN A 502 8.90 -15.71 -8.29
N LYS A 503 9.39 -16.69 -7.52
CA LYS A 503 10.84 -16.94 -7.39
C LYS A 503 11.48 -17.42 -8.69
N ASN A 504 10.76 -18.22 -9.48
CA ASN A 504 11.23 -18.67 -10.79
C ASN A 504 11.28 -17.51 -11.81
N GLU A 505 10.29 -16.61 -11.80
CA GLU A 505 10.28 -15.42 -12.64
C GLU A 505 11.48 -14.52 -12.34
N LEU A 506 11.74 -14.24 -11.06
CA LEU A 506 12.95 -13.52 -10.64
C LEU A 506 14.24 -14.25 -11.05
N ALA A 507 14.26 -15.59 -10.93
CA ALA A 507 15.41 -16.39 -11.33
C ALA A 507 15.67 -16.30 -12.85
N ASN A 508 14.62 -16.37 -13.65
CA ASN A 508 14.70 -16.25 -15.12
C ASN A 508 15.25 -14.88 -15.54
N LEU A 509 14.83 -13.81 -14.87
CA LEU A 509 15.26 -12.46 -15.15
C LEU A 509 16.72 -12.19 -14.68
N PHE A 510 17.02 -12.52 -13.42
CA PHE A 510 18.27 -12.10 -12.77
C PHE A 510 19.44 -13.06 -12.96
N ASN A 511 19.23 -14.39 -13.11
CA ASN A 511 20.33 -15.32 -13.34
C ASN A 511 21.11 -15.02 -14.63
N ARG A 512 20.40 -14.67 -15.71
CA ARG A 512 21.00 -14.28 -16.98
C ARG A 512 21.89 -13.05 -16.86
N ASN A 513 21.66 -12.24 -15.84
CA ASN A 513 22.32 -10.95 -15.61
C ASN A 513 23.31 -10.98 -14.43
N GLY A 514 23.54 -12.13 -13.81
CA GLY A 514 24.50 -12.32 -12.72
C GLY A 514 24.13 -11.59 -11.41
N VAL A 515 22.85 -11.23 -11.21
CA VAL A 515 22.37 -10.53 -10.01
C VAL A 515 21.90 -11.54 -8.97
N LYS A 516 22.30 -11.35 -7.71
CA LYS A 516 21.81 -12.16 -6.59
C LYS A 516 20.38 -11.72 -6.23
N PHE A 517 19.39 -12.57 -6.48
CA PHE A 517 17.98 -12.20 -6.38
C PHE A 517 17.20 -12.84 -5.23
N LYS A 518 17.73 -13.89 -4.58
CA LYS A 518 16.98 -14.70 -3.59
C LYS A 518 16.36 -13.90 -2.45
N ASN A 519 16.96 -12.78 -2.09
CA ASN A 519 16.49 -11.89 -1.02
C ASN A 519 15.84 -10.61 -1.58
N LEU A 520 15.70 -10.47 -2.90
CA LEU A 520 15.07 -9.30 -3.50
C LEU A 520 13.56 -9.33 -3.32
N ASP A 521 12.96 -8.16 -3.13
CA ASP A 521 11.53 -7.96 -3.24
C ASP A 521 11.08 -8.16 -4.69
N TYR A 522 9.87 -8.66 -4.90
CA TYR A 522 9.35 -8.98 -6.23
C TYR A 522 9.31 -7.77 -7.16
N ILE A 523 9.02 -6.58 -6.65
CA ILE A 523 9.01 -5.32 -7.41
C ILE A 523 10.36 -4.99 -8.06
N SER A 524 11.46 -5.57 -7.58
CA SER A 524 12.80 -5.38 -8.16
C SER A 524 12.85 -5.74 -9.65
N ALA A 525 11.98 -6.64 -10.10
CA ALA A 525 11.88 -7.01 -11.51
C ALA A 525 11.36 -5.84 -12.38
N TRP A 526 10.37 -5.09 -11.92
CA TRP A 526 9.86 -3.91 -12.62
C TRP A 526 10.90 -2.80 -12.71
N PHE A 527 11.63 -2.55 -11.62
CA PHE A 527 12.75 -1.60 -11.64
C PHE A 527 13.84 -2.02 -12.62
N TRP A 528 14.11 -3.33 -12.69
CA TRP A 528 15.07 -3.87 -13.66
C TRP A 528 14.63 -3.64 -15.10
N LEU A 529 13.40 -4.02 -15.45
CA LEU A 529 12.86 -3.87 -16.79
C LEU A 529 12.73 -2.39 -17.19
N ALA A 530 12.30 -1.53 -16.27
CA ALA A 530 12.25 -0.09 -16.48
C ALA A 530 13.64 0.51 -16.73
N ALA A 531 14.65 0.11 -15.97
CA ALA A 531 16.03 0.54 -16.19
C ALA A 531 16.56 0.09 -17.56
N GLU A 532 16.25 -1.15 -18.00
CA GLU A 532 16.57 -1.61 -19.35
C GLU A 532 15.86 -0.79 -20.42
N PHE A 533 14.57 -0.51 -20.25
CA PHE A 533 13.80 0.30 -21.16
C PHE A 533 14.37 1.73 -21.26
N CYS A 534 14.65 2.38 -20.11
CA CYS A 534 15.26 3.72 -20.08
C CYS A 534 16.67 3.74 -20.71
N ARG A 535 17.44 2.66 -20.57
CA ARG A 535 18.77 2.54 -21.19
C ARG A 535 18.68 2.48 -22.71
N LEU A 536 17.69 1.78 -23.24
CA LEU A 536 17.49 1.58 -24.69
C LEU A 536 16.77 2.74 -25.37
N THR A 537 16.07 3.56 -24.58
CA THR A 537 15.22 4.65 -25.06
C THR A 537 15.52 5.94 -24.32
N GLN A 538 14.78 7.01 -24.59
CA GLN A 538 14.81 8.26 -23.81
C GLN A 538 13.64 8.34 -22.80
N ALA A 539 13.05 7.21 -22.45
CA ALA A 539 11.95 7.15 -21.51
C ALA A 539 12.39 7.48 -20.09
N ALA A 540 11.43 7.91 -19.28
CA ALA A 540 11.55 7.99 -17.83
C ALA A 540 10.52 7.08 -17.16
N ALA A 541 10.86 6.54 -16.00
CA ALA A 541 9.99 5.65 -15.24
C ALA A 541 9.85 6.12 -13.80
N ALA A 542 8.70 5.93 -13.19
CA ALA A 542 8.52 6.17 -11.76
C ALA A 542 7.51 5.19 -11.17
N PHE A 543 7.90 4.51 -10.11
CA PHE A 543 7.04 3.53 -9.45
C PHE A 543 6.83 3.84 -7.97
N VAL A 544 5.63 3.54 -7.51
CA VAL A 544 5.35 3.42 -6.08
C VAL A 544 5.89 2.08 -5.60
N THR A 545 6.54 2.09 -4.46
CA THR A 545 7.09 0.87 -3.86
C THR A 545 7.13 1.00 -2.34
N THR A 546 7.29 -0.11 -1.64
CA THR A 546 7.62 -0.06 -0.22
C THR A 546 9.02 0.52 -0.03
N ASN A 547 9.25 1.18 1.10
CA ASN A 547 10.55 1.75 1.44
C ASN A 547 11.69 0.70 1.48
N SER A 548 11.37 -0.58 1.49
CA SER A 548 12.33 -1.69 1.51
C SER A 548 13.33 -1.64 0.36
N ILE A 549 12.94 -1.18 -0.84
CA ILE A 549 13.84 -1.10 -2.00
C ILE A 549 15.00 -0.10 -1.79
N CYS A 550 14.79 0.88 -0.94
CA CYS A 550 15.74 1.95 -0.58
C CYS A 550 16.45 1.69 0.76
N GLN A 551 16.31 0.50 1.34
CA GLN A 551 16.84 0.14 2.64
C GLN A 551 17.41 -1.29 2.67
N GLY A 552 18.17 -1.57 3.71
CA GLY A 552 18.65 -2.91 4.00
C GLY A 552 19.50 -3.51 2.88
N GLU A 553 19.42 -4.82 2.76
CA GLU A 553 20.19 -5.60 1.78
C GLU A 553 19.75 -5.32 0.33
N GLN A 554 18.52 -4.84 0.12
CA GLN A 554 17.97 -4.53 -1.19
C GLN A 554 18.86 -3.53 -1.93
N VAL A 555 19.34 -2.49 -1.23
CA VAL A 555 20.17 -1.45 -1.83
C VAL A 555 21.45 -2.05 -2.42
N PHE A 556 22.15 -2.87 -1.67
CA PHE A 556 23.40 -3.47 -2.15
C PHE A 556 23.18 -4.51 -3.27
N LEU A 557 22.09 -5.27 -3.23
CA LEU A 557 21.83 -6.34 -4.19
C LEU A 557 21.34 -5.81 -5.54
N LEU A 558 20.46 -4.80 -5.56
CA LEU A 558 19.77 -4.33 -6.75
C LEU A 558 20.45 -3.12 -7.40
N TRP A 559 20.69 -2.06 -6.64
CA TRP A 559 21.02 -0.74 -7.20
C TRP A 559 22.37 -0.65 -7.91
N PRO A 560 23.45 -1.35 -7.49
CA PRO A 560 24.70 -1.32 -8.24
C PRO A 560 24.52 -1.82 -9.68
N ALA A 561 23.64 -2.80 -9.87
CA ALA A 561 23.37 -3.35 -11.20
C ALA A 561 22.49 -2.44 -12.06
N LEU A 562 21.52 -1.75 -11.44
CA LEU A 562 20.66 -0.76 -12.14
C LEU A 562 21.47 0.45 -12.58
N LEU A 563 22.24 1.08 -11.67
CA LEU A 563 22.93 2.33 -11.93
C LEU A 563 24.14 2.18 -12.89
N ARG A 564 24.68 0.94 -13.05
CA ARG A 564 25.68 0.63 -14.08
C ARG A 564 25.15 0.70 -15.50
N LYS A 565 23.83 0.69 -15.68
CA LYS A 565 23.17 0.72 -16.99
C LYS A 565 23.01 2.12 -17.58
N ASP A 566 23.80 3.08 -17.15
CA ASP A 566 23.67 4.49 -17.55
C ASP A 566 22.31 5.10 -17.17
N VAL A 567 21.75 4.64 -16.06
CA VAL A 567 20.50 5.10 -15.47
C VAL A 567 20.77 5.83 -14.16
N GLU A 568 19.95 6.80 -13.83
CA GLU A 568 20.03 7.57 -12.57
C GLU A 568 18.65 7.68 -11.91
N ILE A 569 18.66 7.87 -10.60
CA ILE A 569 17.48 8.35 -9.88
C ILE A 569 17.41 9.86 -10.10
N PHE A 570 16.34 10.37 -10.71
CA PHE A 570 16.21 11.80 -10.98
C PHE A 570 15.20 12.49 -10.07
N PHE A 571 14.26 11.75 -9.50
CA PHE A 571 13.49 12.22 -8.37
C PHE A 571 13.11 11.08 -7.43
N ALA A 572 12.80 11.43 -6.20
CA ALA A 572 12.19 10.52 -5.25
C ALA A 572 11.23 11.25 -4.32
N GLN A 573 10.16 10.59 -3.92
CA GLN A 573 9.32 10.97 -2.79
C GLN A 573 9.87 10.27 -1.55
N ALA A 574 10.24 11.05 -0.52
CA ALA A 574 10.64 10.51 0.78
C ALA A 574 9.54 9.62 1.39
N PRO A 575 9.88 8.75 2.33
CA PRO A 575 8.93 7.80 2.90
C PRO A 575 7.65 8.47 3.42
N PHE A 576 6.50 8.00 2.97
CA PHE A 576 5.18 8.48 3.37
C PHE A 576 4.25 7.30 3.71
N LYS A 577 3.25 7.57 4.54
CA LYS A 577 2.26 6.56 4.88
C LYS A 577 1.30 6.32 3.72
N TRP A 578 1.16 5.06 3.34
CA TRP A 578 0.17 4.66 2.35
C TRP A 578 -1.21 4.63 3.00
N ALA A 579 -2.00 5.66 2.75
CA ALA A 579 -3.40 5.70 3.20
C ALA A 579 -4.28 5.01 2.16
N ASN A 580 -4.76 3.81 2.48
CA ASN A 580 -5.82 3.14 1.72
C ASN A 580 -7.17 3.39 2.37
N LEU A 581 -8.22 3.45 1.54
CA LEU A 581 -9.61 3.60 1.96
C LEU A 581 -10.18 2.32 2.62
N ALA A 582 -9.41 1.23 2.70
CA ALA A 582 -9.84 -0.05 3.26
C ALA A 582 -9.63 -0.15 4.78
N GLN A 583 -10.53 -0.82 5.47
CA GLN A 583 -10.65 -0.92 6.95
C GLN A 583 -9.46 -1.57 7.69
N ASN A 584 -8.55 -2.27 7.02
CA ASN A 584 -7.39 -2.93 7.63
C ASN A 584 -6.09 -2.30 7.13
N ASN A 585 -5.85 -1.03 7.49
CA ASN A 585 -4.59 -0.36 7.23
C ASN A 585 -3.46 -0.93 8.10
N ALA A 586 -2.81 -1.97 7.63
CA ALA A 586 -1.42 -2.18 8.01
C ALA A 586 -0.64 -0.98 7.43
N GLY A 587 -0.08 -0.13 8.30
CA GLY A 587 0.64 1.07 7.91
C GLY A 587 1.87 0.73 7.07
N VAL A 588 1.70 0.63 5.75
CA VAL A 588 2.80 0.38 4.83
C VAL A 588 3.43 1.74 4.49
N THR A 589 4.71 1.87 4.78
CA THR A 589 5.49 3.04 4.36
C THR A 589 5.95 2.85 2.93
N CYS A 590 5.52 3.75 2.04
CA CYS A 590 5.87 3.76 0.64
C CYS A 590 6.83 4.88 0.29
N VAL A 591 7.53 4.72 -0.83
CA VAL A 591 8.34 5.72 -1.52
C VAL A 591 7.95 5.75 -2.99
N VAL A 592 8.23 6.85 -3.67
CA VAL A 592 8.22 6.90 -5.13
C VAL A 592 9.64 7.10 -5.60
N VAL A 593 10.09 6.32 -6.58
CA VAL A 593 11.43 6.45 -7.14
C VAL A 593 11.35 6.59 -8.66
N GLY A 594 11.87 7.69 -9.15
CA GLY A 594 11.91 8.02 -10.58
C GLY A 594 13.28 7.70 -11.20
N LEU A 595 13.28 6.93 -12.28
CA LEU A 595 14.44 6.51 -13.07
C LEU A 595 14.44 7.15 -14.44
N ARG A 596 15.60 7.57 -14.91
CA ARG A 596 15.82 7.97 -16.29
C ARG A 596 17.24 7.62 -16.72
N ARG A 597 17.51 7.67 -18.02
CA ARG A 597 18.88 7.66 -18.53
C ARG A 597 19.62 8.89 -18.03
N LYS A 598 20.92 8.74 -17.67
CA LYS A 598 21.78 9.86 -17.24
C LYS A 598 21.85 10.92 -18.33
N ASN A 599 21.41 12.12 -18.01
CA ASN A 599 21.40 13.26 -18.94
C ASN A 599 21.90 14.57 -18.35
N GLY A 600 22.39 14.56 -17.08
CA GLY A 600 22.85 15.76 -16.37
C GLY A 600 21.76 16.75 -15.97
N GLY A 601 20.49 16.40 -16.17
CA GLY A 601 19.36 17.25 -15.77
C GLY A 601 19.16 17.31 -14.25
N LYS A 602 18.34 18.27 -13.82
CA LYS A 602 18.01 18.49 -12.42
C LYS A 602 17.45 17.25 -11.73
N LYS A 603 17.74 17.12 -10.44
CA LYS A 603 17.21 16.05 -9.58
C LYS A 603 16.42 16.66 -8.44
N TYR A 604 15.39 15.94 -8.00
CA TYR A 604 14.48 16.43 -6.98
C TYR A 604 14.22 15.40 -5.90
N LEU A 605 14.19 15.86 -4.65
CA LEU A 605 13.72 15.07 -3.51
C LEU A 605 12.51 15.77 -2.90
N PHE A 606 11.43 15.02 -2.74
CA PHE A 606 10.17 15.52 -2.20
C PHE A 606 9.98 15.03 -0.77
N PHE A 607 9.66 15.94 0.14
CA PHE A 607 9.30 15.67 1.52
C PHE A 607 7.90 16.25 1.76
N GLU A 608 6.91 15.39 2.00
CA GLU A 608 5.51 15.83 2.08
C GLU A 608 5.15 16.67 0.84
N ASP A 609 4.88 17.97 1.03
CA ASP A 609 4.55 18.91 -0.05
C ASP A 609 5.74 19.81 -0.47
N GLN A 610 6.94 19.56 0.06
CA GLN A 610 8.13 20.37 -0.25
C GLN A 610 8.98 19.70 -1.33
N LYS A 611 9.29 20.46 -2.40
CA LYS A 611 10.22 20.08 -3.48
C LYS A 611 11.61 20.67 -3.19
N LYS A 612 12.61 19.81 -3.06
CA LYS A 612 14.03 20.22 -2.90
C LYS A 612 14.82 19.82 -4.14
N GLU A 613 15.46 20.76 -4.81
CA GLU A 613 16.46 20.48 -5.85
C GLU A 613 17.73 19.95 -5.18
N VAL A 614 18.26 18.83 -5.67
CA VAL A 614 19.46 18.18 -5.16
C VAL A 614 20.45 17.93 -6.30
N THR A 615 21.74 17.90 -5.99
CA THR A 615 22.78 17.65 -7.01
C THR A 615 22.99 16.17 -7.23
N ARG A 616 22.82 15.35 -6.19
CA ARG A 616 23.00 13.91 -6.18
C ARG A 616 21.79 13.28 -5.51
N LEU A 617 21.41 12.11 -5.95
CA LEU A 617 20.32 11.38 -5.33
C LEU A 617 20.65 9.89 -5.36
N ASN A 618 21.01 9.36 -4.20
CA ASN A 618 21.45 7.97 -4.06
C ASN A 618 20.27 7.03 -3.70
N PRO A 619 20.48 5.71 -3.75
CA PRO A 619 19.43 4.73 -3.43
C PRO A 619 18.87 4.78 -2.00
N TYR A 620 19.54 5.43 -1.05
CA TYR A 620 19.00 5.71 0.28
C TYR A 620 18.12 6.96 0.33
N LEU A 621 17.85 7.58 -0.83
CA LEU A 621 17.07 8.81 -1.02
C LEU A 621 17.70 10.01 -0.29
N LEU A 622 19.00 10.13 -0.39
CA LEU A 622 19.79 11.21 0.20
C LEU A 622 20.55 11.97 -0.89
N ASP A 623 20.76 13.28 -0.66
CA ASP A 623 21.62 14.12 -1.51
C ASP A 623 23.11 13.80 -1.24
N PHE A 624 23.52 12.63 -1.69
CA PHE A 624 24.87 12.11 -1.50
C PHE A 624 25.28 11.22 -2.69
N ASP A 625 26.58 10.91 -2.80
CA ASP A 625 27.10 9.99 -3.81
C ASP A 625 26.50 8.58 -3.64
N ASP A 626 26.51 7.80 -4.72
CA ASP A 626 26.05 6.43 -4.67
C ASP A 626 26.94 5.59 -3.74
N VAL A 627 26.36 5.15 -2.64
CA VAL A 627 27.00 4.27 -1.66
C VAL A 627 26.15 3.01 -1.51
N PHE A 628 26.80 1.85 -1.54
CA PHE A 628 26.16 0.55 -1.43
C PHE A 628 26.77 -0.20 -0.25
N ILE A 629 25.99 -0.42 0.78
CA ILE A 629 26.47 -1.03 2.02
C ILE A 629 26.20 -2.53 2.01
N PRO A 630 27.23 -3.38 1.78
CA PRO A 630 27.11 -4.83 1.89
C PRO A 630 27.04 -5.27 3.36
N ARG A 631 26.64 -6.51 3.58
CA ARG A 631 26.74 -7.17 4.87
C ARG A 631 28.21 -7.36 5.26
N HIS A 632 28.58 -6.96 6.47
CA HIS A 632 29.87 -7.21 7.05
C HIS A 632 29.76 -8.23 8.21
N SER A 633 30.63 -9.24 8.21
CA SER A 633 30.68 -10.23 9.29
C SER A 633 31.31 -9.70 10.58
N GLU A 634 32.17 -8.67 10.46
CA GLU A 634 32.88 -8.04 11.57
C GLU A 634 32.75 -6.51 11.48
N SER A 635 32.88 -5.84 12.61
CA SER A 635 32.82 -4.38 12.67
C SER A 635 33.98 -3.73 11.91
N ILE A 636 33.65 -2.84 10.95
CA ILE A 636 34.66 -2.04 10.23
C ILE A 636 35.41 -1.09 11.15
N ALA A 637 34.79 -0.71 12.27
CA ALA A 637 35.35 0.18 13.28
C ALA A 637 36.11 -0.56 14.41
N GLY A 638 36.26 -1.90 14.31
CA GLY A 638 36.95 -2.70 15.33
C GLY A 638 36.21 -2.80 16.67
N LEU A 639 34.88 -2.58 16.68
CA LEU A 639 34.06 -2.77 17.85
C LEU A 639 33.96 -4.27 18.21
N PRO A 640 33.69 -4.62 19.48
CA PRO A 640 33.47 -6.01 19.89
C PRO A 640 32.41 -6.72 19.07
N ARG A 641 32.55 -8.04 18.95
CA ARG A 641 31.62 -8.86 18.14
C ARG A 641 30.21 -8.83 18.73
N MET A 642 29.22 -8.54 17.88
CA MET A 642 27.81 -8.62 18.22
C MET A 642 27.19 -9.87 17.60
N LEU A 643 26.62 -10.74 18.42
CA LEU A 643 26.02 -12.00 18.03
C LEU A 643 24.49 -11.94 18.14
N LYS A 644 23.79 -12.69 17.31
CA LYS A 644 22.36 -12.93 17.54
C LYS A 644 22.21 -13.88 18.73
N GLY A 645 21.24 -13.66 19.61
CA GLY A 645 21.03 -14.51 20.78
C GLY A 645 20.59 -15.94 20.47
N ASN A 646 20.33 -16.70 21.50
CA ASN A 646 20.07 -18.14 21.45
C ASN A 646 18.69 -18.46 20.86
N GLN A 647 18.59 -19.49 20.01
CA GLN A 647 17.34 -19.87 19.35
C GLN A 647 16.80 -21.18 19.94
N PRO A 648 15.59 -21.16 20.55
CA PRO A 648 15.02 -22.35 21.18
C PRO A 648 14.55 -23.38 20.16
N THR A 649 13.72 -23.06 19.20
CA THR A 649 13.03 -23.97 18.24
C THR A 649 12.51 -25.22 18.99
N ASP A 650 11.62 -25.01 19.93
CA ASP A 650 11.22 -25.96 20.97
C ASP A 650 9.69 -26.15 21.02
N GLY A 651 8.93 -25.57 20.09
CA GLY A 651 7.46 -25.57 20.18
C GLY A 651 6.91 -24.87 21.44
N GLY A 652 7.71 -24.03 22.10
CA GLY A 652 7.34 -23.33 23.33
C GLY A 652 7.55 -24.15 24.61
N ASN A 653 8.15 -25.34 24.54
CA ASN A 653 8.22 -26.24 25.69
C ASN A 653 9.45 -26.02 26.60
N LEU A 654 10.52 -25.36 26.12
CA LEU A 654 11.66 -24.98 26.96
C LEU A 654 11.51 -23.58 27.57
N ILE A 655 10.44 -22.87 27.26
CA ILE A 655 10.16 -21.52 27.76
C ILE A 655 9.03 -21.60 28.78
N LEU A 656 9.17 -20.86 29.87
CA LEU A 656 8.25 -20.87 30.99
C LEU A 656 7.76 -19.45 31.29
N SER A 657 6.46 -19.30 31.47
CA SER A 657 5.87 -18.12 32.11
C SER A 657 6.23 -18.08 33.60
N PRO A 658 6.06 -16.94 34.27
CA PRO A 658 6.23 -16.86 35.73
C PRO A 658 5.31 -17.82 36.51
N GLU A 659 4.12 -18.10 36.00
CA GLU A 659 3.18 -19.04 36.59
C GLU A 659 3.65 -20.50 36.41
N GLU A 660 4.01 -20.90 35.22
CA GLU A 660 4.56 -22.24 34.94
C GLU A 660 5.83 -22.52 35.76
N ARG A 661 6.70 -21.50 35.89
CA ARG A 661 7.87 -21.62 36.80
C ARG A 661 7.47 -21.85 38.25
N ARG A 662 6.49 -21.10 38.76
CA ARG A 662 6.01 -21.29 40.14
C ARG A 662 5.44 -22.69 40.35
N ASN A 663 4.64 -23.18 39.41
CA ASN A 663 4.01 -24.50 39.50
C ASN A 663 5.07 -25.60 39.45
N LEU A 664 6.05 -25.48 38.52
CA LEU A 664 7.16 -26.44 38.43
C LEU A 664 7.97 -26.47 39.75
N LEU A 665 8.30 -25.35 40.36
CA LEU A 665 9.07 -25.29 41.60
C LEU A 665 8.28 -25.72 42.80
N ALA A 666 6.96 -25.62 42.78
CA ALA A 666 6.09 -26.13 43.84
C ALA A 666 6.04 -27.66 43.85
N SER A 667 6.05 -28.30 42.65
CA SER A 667 6.08 -29.75 42.52
C SER A 667 7.51 -30.34 42.58
N SER A 668 8.50 -29.59 42.11
CA SER A 668 9.89 -30.05 41.99
C SER A 668 10.89 -28.93 42.30
N PRO A 669 11.17 -28.63 43.61
CA PRO A 669 12.08 -27.53 43.98
C PRO A 669 13.48 -27.64 43.43
N ASP A 670 14.00 -28.84 43.26
CA ASP A 670 15.35 -29.12 42.72
C ASP A 670 15.50 -28.71 41.24
N ALA A 671 14.38 -28.57 40.52
CA ALA A 671 14.39 -28.05 39.14
C ALA A 671 14.89 -26.58 39.02
N SER A 672 14.97 -25.86 40.17
CA SER A 672 15.41 -24.46 40.20
C SER A 672 16.76 -24.21 39.59
N ARG A 673 17.69 -25.18 39.68
CA ARG A 673 19.05 -25.11 39.14
C ARG A 673 19.09 -25.14 37.62
N PHE A 674 18.07 -25.71 36.98
CA PHE A 674 17.92 -25.76 35.52
C PHE A 674 17.14 -24.56 34.94
N LEU A 675 16.70 -23.64 35.76
CA LEU A 675 15.92 -22.49 35.31
C LEU A 675 16.76 -21.22 35.23
N ARG A 676 16.69 -20.54 34.10
CA ARG A 676 17.37 -19.25 33.89
C ARG A 676 16.36 -18.18 33.45
N PRO A 677 16.55 -16.92 33.88
CA PRO A 677 15.79 -15.81 33.30
C PRO A 677 16.08 -15.71 31.80
N LEU A 678 15.01 -15.46 31.00
CA LEU A 678 15.07 -15.44 29.54
C LEU A 678 14.65 -14.05 29.04
N TYR A 679 15.48 -13.42 28.25
CA TYR A 679 15.24 -12.10 27.71
C TYR A 679 15.11 -12.14 26.18
N GLY A 680 14.05 -11.55 25.68
CA GLY A 680 13.85 -11.16 24.28
C GLY A 680 13.52 -9.67 24.21
N SER A 681 13.11 -9.19 23.04
CA SER A 681 12.77 -7.77 22.86
C SER A 681 11.68 -7.26 23.80
N LYS A 682 10.65 -8.08 24.05
CA LYS A 682 9.55 -7.71 24.95
C LYS A 682 9.99 -7.65 26.43
N GLU A 683 10.82 -8.58 26.85
CA GLU A 683 11.32 -8.62 28.22
C GLU A 683 12.19 -7.40 28.52
N ILE A 684 13.02 -6.97 27.57
CA ILE A 684 13.85 -5.77 27.70
C ILE A 684 13.00 -4.49 27.63
N ILE A 685 12.05 -4.42 26.68
CA ILE A 685 11.30 -3.19 26.39
C ILE A 685 10.15 -3.01 27.36
N ASP A 686 9.34 -4.05 27.59
CA ASP A 686 8.09 -3.98 28.35
C ASP A 686 8.27 -4.44 29.80
N GLY A 687 9.46 -4.94 30.18
CA GLY A 687 9.76 -5.42 31.52
C GLY A 687 9.09 -6.75 31.88
N LEU A 688 8.69 -7.53 30.87
CA LEU A 688 8.06 -8.83 31.07
C LEU A 688 9.08 -9.84 31.63
N GLN A 689 8.58 -10.80 32.41
CA GLN A 689 9.40 -11.88 32.95
C GLN A 689 9.11 -13.18 32.24
N ARG A 690 10.16 -13.85 31.77
CA ARG A 690 10.12 -15.22 31.26
C ARG A 690 11.34 -15.98 31.75
N TYR A 691 11.24 -17.28 31.70
CA TYR A 691 12.29 -18.19 32.11
C TYR A 691 12.49 -19.25 31.02
N CYS A 692 13.65 -19.89 31.03
CA CYS A 692 13.89 -21.07 30.20
C CYS A 692 14.46 -22.20 31.01
N ILE A 693 14.24 -23.42 30.52
CA ILE A 693 14.93 -24.60 30.95
C ILE A 693 16.29 -24.60 30.23
N TRP A 694 17.36 -24.65 31.03
CA TRP A 694 18.74 -24.64 30.54
C TRP A 694 19.51 -25.76 31.20
N VAL A 695 19.82 -26.81 30.45
CA VAL A 695 20.43 -28.03 30.94
C VAL A 695 21.68 -28.29 30.10
N GLU A 696 22.82 -28.52 30.77
CA GLU A 696 24.08 -28.93 30.09
C GLU A 696 24.02 -30.40 29.72
N ASP A 697 24.84 -30.83 28.75
CA ASP A 697 24.76 -32.19 28.21
C ASP A 697 25.07 -33.29 29.25
N ASP A 698 25.87 -32.98 30.27
CA ASP A 698 26.19 -33.86 31.38
C ASP A 698 25.13 -33.90 32.48
N GLU A 699 24.21 -32.95 32.52
CA GLU A 699 23.10 -32.83 33.48
C GLU A 699 21.80 -33.46 32.99
N VAL A 700 21.74 -33.95 31.77
CA VAL A 700 20.47 -34.35 31.10
C VAL A 700 19.72 -35.44 31.86
N GLU A 701 20.44 -36.49 32.34
CA GLU A 701 19.79 -37.59 33.06
C GLU A 701 19.25 -37.14 34.41
N GLU A 702 19.92 -36.23 35.05
CA GLU A 702 19.45 -35.65 36.30
C GLU A 702 18.23 -34.75 36.09
N ALA A 703 18.21 -33.93 35.01
CA ALA A 703 17.07 -33.14 34.63
C ALA A 703 15.84 -34.02 34.29
N LYS A 704 16.05 -35.14 33.59
CA LYS A 704 14.99 -36.11 33.27
C LYS A 704 14.41 -36.83 34.49
N ALA A 705 15.13 -36.90 35.62
CA ALA A 705 14.57 -37.40 36.86
C ALA A 705 13.37 -36.56 37.36
N THR A 706 13.30 -35.31 36.94
CA THR A 706 12.11 -34.47 37.13
C THR A 706 11.09 -34.79 36.03
N THR A 707 9.96 -35.41 36.42
CA THR A 707 8.94 -35.89 35.47
C THR A 707 8.44 -34.76 34.52
N GLU A 708 8.21 -33.57 35.02
CA GLU A 708 7.73 -32.42 34.24
C GLU A 708 8.76 -31.95 33.18
N LEU A 709 10.06 -32.01 33.52
CA LEU A 709 11.11 -31.65 32.56
C LEU A 709 11.23 -32.76 31.48
N ALA A 710 11.14 -34.05 31.87
CA ALA A 710 11.16 -35.16 30.93
C ALA A 710 10.00 -35.05 29.89
N VAL A 711 8.79 -34.76 30.37
CA VAL A 711 7.60 -34.53 29.49
C VAL A 711 7.83 -33.37 28.52
N ARG A 712 8.41 -32.28 28.99
CA ARG A 712 8.72 -31.13 28.13
C ARG A 712 9.75 -31.45 27.06
N PHE A 713 10.81 -32.23 27.42
CA PHE A 713 11.81 -32.65 26.45
C PHE A 713 11.24 -33.57 25.38
N GLU A 714 10.30 -34.45 25.69
CA GLU A 714 9.65 -35.29 24.70
C GLU A 714 8.77 -34.46 23.76
N LYS A 715 8.06 -33.43 24.26
CA LYS A 715 7.30 -32.49 23.43
C LYS A 715 8.20 -31.67 22.49
N VAL A 716 9.39 -31.25 22.95
CA VAL A 716 10.39 -30.57 22.11
C VAL A 716 10.85 -31.48 20.99
N LYS A 717 11.16 -32.73 21.32
CA LYS A 717 11.60 -33.76 20.35
C LYS A 717 10.53 -33.98 19.28
N GLN A 718 9.28 -34.15 19.69
CA GLN A 718 8.15 -34.31 18.77
C GLN A 718 7.98 -33.06 17.84
N SER A 719 7.98 -31.86 18.41
CA SER A 719 7.89 -30.61 17.65
C SER A 719 9.01 -30.45 16.61
N ARG A 720 10.24 -30.89 16.96
CA ARG A 720 11.37 -30.87 16.02
C ARG A 720 11.25 -31.90 14.92
N LEU A 721 10.74 -33.11 15.23
CA LEU A 721 10.49 -34.14 14.22
C LEU A 721 9.45 -33.74 13.19
N GLU A 722 8.42 -32.99 13.60
CA GLU A 722 7.36 -32.48 12.75
C GLU A 722 7.79 -31.28 11.89
N SER A 723 8.96 -30.70 12.13
CA SER A 723 9.45 -29.53 11.41
C SER A 723 9.67 -29.82 9.92
N GLY A 724 9.24 -28.88 9.06
CA GLY A 724 9.56 -28.92 7.63
C GLY A 724 11.07 -28.82 7.31
N ALA A 725 11.88 -28.28 8.23
CA ALA A 725 13.32 -28.09 8.04
C ALA A 725 14.11 -29.33 8.44
N GLU A 726 14.83 -29.92 7.51
CA GLU A 726 15.69 -31.12 7.76
C GLU A 726 16.72 -30.87 8.86
N SER A 727 17.34 -29.69 8.89
CA SER A 727 18.32 -29.30 9.92
C SER A 727 17.74 -29.33 11.33
N THR A 728 16.47 -28.98 11.49
CA THR A 728 15.73 -29.02 12.75
C THR A 728 15.42 -30.47 13.15
N ARG A 729 14.95 -31.30 12.20
CA ARG A 729 14.67 -32.70 12.45
C ARG A 729 15.92 -33.49 12.92
N LYS A 730 17.08 -33.22 12.34
CA LYS A 730 18.35 -33.82 12.75
C LYS A 730 18.74 -33.53 14.20
N ARG A 731 18.21 -32.44 14.78
CA ARG A 731 18.50 -32.04 16.17
C ARG A 731 17.36 -32.41 17.15
N ALA A 732 16.45 -33.32 16.78
CA ALA A 732 15.34 -33.73 17.63
C ALA A 732 15.76 -34.44 18.91
N LEU A 733 16.90 -35.16 18.89
CA LEU A 733 17.44 -35.85 20.07
C LEU A 733 18.04 -34.88 21.10
N ASP A 734 18.47 -33.70 20.69
CA ASP A 734 18.99 -32.66 21.59
C ASP A 734 17.85 -31.87 22.23
N SER A 735 16.79 -32.54 22.67
CA SER A 735 15.51 -31.91 23.11
C SER A 735 15.60 -31.13 24.41
N HIS A 736 16.66 -31.37 25.23
CA HIS A 736 16.91 -30.67 26.48
C HIS A 736 17.47 -29.26 26.32
N ARG A 737 17.95 -28.92 25.14
CA ARG A 737 18.65 -27.65 24.87
C ARG A 737 18.11 -26.89 23.67
N PHE A 738 18.43 -25.59 23.58
CA PHE A 738 18.14 -24.76 22.44
C PHE A 738 18.85 -25.27 21.19
N ILE A 739 18.23 -25.09 20.02
CA ILE A 739 18.79 -25.63 18.75
C ILE A 739 20.06 -24.89 18.32
N GLN A 740 20.13 -23.60 18.63
CA GLN A 740 21.34 -22.78 18.43
C GLN A 740 21.67 -22.09 19.76
N ILE A 741 22.85 -22.39 20.26
CA ILE A 741 23.43 -21.79 21.44
C ILE A 741 24.58 -20.90 20.98
N GLN A 742 24.58 -19.66 21.43
CA GLN A 742 25.68 -18.73 21.30
C GLN A 742 26.48 -18.67 22.60
N GLU A 743 27.30 -17.67 22.77
CA GLU A 743 27.98 -17.44 24.04
C GLU A 743 26.95 -17.22 25.16
N TYR A 744 27.21 -17.74 26.36
CA TYR A 744 26.41 -17.53 27.57
C TYR A 744 27.35 -17.60 28.79
N GLY A 745 26.81 -17.44 29.99
CA GLY A 745 27.63 -17.44 31.23
C GLY A 745 28.42 -16.14 31.45
N LYS A 746 28.21 -15.13 30.60
CA LYS A 746 28.84 -13.81 30.69
C LYS A 746 27.77 -12.71 30.64
N ALA A 747 28.02 -11.61 31.35
CA ALA A 747 27.20 -10.42 31.18
C ALA A 747 27.29 -9.88 29.75
N ALA A 748 26.23 -9.25 29.26
CA ALA A 748 26.21 -8.73 27.89
C ALA A 748 25.42 -7.42 27.77
N ILE A 749 25.83 -6.57 26.81
CA ILE A 749 24.98 -5.52 26.25
C ILE A 749 24.02 -6.21 25.28
N VAL A 750 22.73 -5.93 25.38
CA VAL A 750 21.72 -6.46 24.48
C VAL A 750 20.98 -5.35 23.72
N VAL A 751 20.69 -5.63 22.45
CA VAL A 751 19.99 -4.72 21.54
C VAL A 751 18.80 -5.45 20.96
N PRO A 752 17.57 -4.94 21.09
CA PRO A 752 16.38 -5.55 20.51
C PRO A 752 16.43 -5.62 18.97
N GLU A 753 16.00 -6.78 18.42
CA GLU A 753 15.90 -6.98 16.96
C GLU A 753 14.88 -6.01 16.34
N VAL A 754 13.81 -5.68 17.06
CA VAL A 754 12.77 -4.76 16.58
C VAL A 754 12.52 -3.68 17.63
N SER A 755 12.49 -2.42 17.19
CA SER A 755 12.17 -1.26 18.03
C SER A 755 11.20 -0.33 17.30
N SER A 756 10.35 0.38 18.08
CA SER A 756 9.44 1.38 17.52
C SER A 756 10.22 2.52 16.86
N GLU A 757 9.72 2.96 15.72
CA GLU A 757 10.21 4.11 14.96
C GLU A 757 10.08 5.44 15.72
N LYS A 758 9.15 5.50 16.67
CA LYS A 758 8.91 6.71 17.47
C LYS A 758 10.02 7.00 18.47
N ARG A 759 10.79 5.98 18.88
CA ARG A 759 11.86 6.17 19.85
C ARG A 759 13.03 6.93 19.28
N GLY A 760 13.50 7.95 20.00
CA GLY A 760 14.66 8.76 19.61
C GLY A 760 15.99 8.02 19.64
N TYR A 761 16.05 6.88 20.35
CA TYR A 761 17.26 6.09 20.58
C TYR A 761 16.97 4.60 20.49
N ILE A 762 17.97 3.79 20.16
CA ILE A 762 17.88 2.32 20.21
C ILE A 762 17.88 1.88 21.70
N PRO A 763 16.87 1.12 22.16
CA PRO A 763 16.75 0.76 23.58
C PRO A 763 17.69 -0.40 23.94
N CYS A 764 18.94 -0.12 24.15
CA CYS A 764 19.94 -1.11 24.61
C CYS A 764 19.70 -1.46 26.08
N GLY A 765 20.00 -2.71 26.48
CA GLY A 765 19.92 -3.20 27.85
C GLY A 765 21.20 -3.88 28.28
N LEU A 766 21.28 -4.25 29.57
CA LEU A 766 22.32 -5.11 30.13
C LEU A 766 21.68 -6.38 30.70
N ILE A 767 22.30 -7.52 30.46
CA ILE A 767 21.94 -8.79 31.10
C ILE A 767 23.12 -9.34 31.90
N LYS A 768 22.83 -10.09 32.97
CA LYS A 768 23.80 -10.71 33.84
C LYS A 768 24.30 -12.05 33.27
N SER A 769 25.34 -12.60 33.87
CA SER A 769 25.97 -13.85 33.43
C SER A 769 25.03 -15.08 33.52
N ASN A 770 24.05 -15.06 34.42
CA ASN A 770 23.07 -16.15 34.57
C ASN A 770 21.78 -15.95 33.77
N GLU A 771 21.72 -14.95 32.92
CA GLU A 771 20.57 -14.58 32.11
C GLU A 771 20.80 -14.93 30.63
N ILE A 772 19.75 -15.38 29.94
CA ILE A 772 19.85 -15.90 28.58
C ILE A 772 19.17 -14.93 27.59
N ALA A 773 19.91 -14.51 26.58
CA ALA A 773 19.35 -13.73 25.46
C ALA A 773 18.77 -14.65 24.38
N THR A 774 17.52 -14.40 23.94
CA THR A 774 16.92 -15.10 22.81
C THR A 774 17.38 -14.51 21.48
N ASN A 775 17.09 -15.19 20.37
CA ASN A 775 17.31 -14.73 18.99
C ASN A 775 16.51 -13.46 18.61
N LYS A 776 15.70 -12.91 19.54
CA LYS A 776 15.04 -11.62 19.40
C LYS A 776 15.89 -10.45 19.93
N LEU A 777 17.09 -10.75 20.41
CA LEU A 777 18.11 -9.81 20.82
C LEU A 777 19.41 -10.07 20.06
N PHE A 778 20.18 -9.02 19.89
CA PHE A 778 21.62 -9.09 19.60
C PHE A 778 22.38 -8.86 20.90
N ALA A 779 23.47 -9.58 21.12
CA ALA A 779 24.25 -9.53 22.35
C ALA A 779 25.74 -9.26 22.07
N ILE A 780 26.34 -8.41 22.89
CA ILE A 780 27.78 -8.17 22.95
C ILE A 780 28.23 -8.64 24.33
N TYR A 781 28.85 -9.81 24.37
CA TYR A 781 29.35 -10.43 25.61
C TYR A 781 30.60 -9.72 26.09
N GLU A 782 30.86 -9.73 27.41
CA GLU A 782 31.92 -8.95 28.07
C GLU A 782 31.72 -7.44 27.79
N PRO A 783 30.68 -6.84 28.37
CA PRO A 783 30.22 -5.50 27.99
C PRO A 783 31.26 -4.43 28.31
N LYS A 784 31.63 -3.65 27.32
CA LYS A 784 32.40 -2.41 27.47
C LYS A 784 31.40 -1.27 27.40
N LEU A 785 31.23 -0.49 28.47
CA LEU A 785 30.17 0.51 28.57
C LEU A 785 30.27 1.62 27.52
N PHE A 786 31.49 1.95 27.02
CA PHE A 786 31.61 2.88 25.89
C PHE A 786 30.88 2.38 24.62
N VAL A 787 30.76 1.05 24.43
CA VAL A 787 30.00 0.46 23.30
C VAL A 787 28.50 0.65 23.53
N PHE A 788 28.04 0.54 24.79
CA PHE A 788 26.67 0.86 25.15
C PHE A 788 26.32 2.31 24.79
N ALA A 789 27.21 3.26 25.15
CA ALA A 789 27.06 4.68 24.78
C ALA A 789 26.91 4.88 23.26
N ILE A 790 27.76 4.22 22.48
CA ILE A 790 27.70 4.29 21.01
C ILE A 790 26.35 3.75 20.50
N CYS A 791 25.95 2.53 20.92
CA CYS A 791 24.69 1.90 20.48
C CYS A 791 23.44 2.69 20.90
N SER A 792 23.53 3.44 22.02
CA SER A 792 22.45 4.26 22.56
C SER A 792 22.48 5.71 22.05
N SER A 793 23.31 6.06 21.05
CA SER A 793 23.44 7.40 20.49
C SER A 793 22.48 7.70 19.36
N ARG A 794 22.22 8.98 19.12
CA ARG A 794 21.45 9.46 17.96
C ARG A 794 22.15 9.12 16.64
N LEU A 795 23.48 9.20 16.58
CA LEU A 795 24.27 8.81 15.40
C LEU A 795 24.01 7.36 15.00
N HIS A 796 24.06 6.45 15.97
CA HIS A 796 23.83 5.04 15.72
C HIS A 796 22.39 4.76 15.30
N ARG A 797 21.43 5.40 15.94
CA ARG A 797 20.01 5.27 15.58
C ARG A 797 19.74 5.72 14.14
N VAL A 798 20.25 6.88 13.74
CA VAL A 798 20.07 7.43 12.39
C VAL A 798 20.71 6.52 11.33
N TRP A 799 21.90 5.98 11.61
CA TRP A 799 22.55 5.00 10.74
C TRP A 799 21.73 3.74 10.58
N VAL A 800 21.31 3.14 11.68
CA VAL A 800 20.51 1.91 11.68
C VAL A 800 19.19 2.09 10.94
N GLU A 801 18.50 3.21 11.15
CA GLU A 801 17.25 3.52 10.46
C GLU A 801 17.43 3.63 8.95
N THR A 802 18.59 4.11 8.50
CA THR A 802 18.89 4.29 7.07
C THR A 802 19.34 2.99 6.40
N VAL A 803 20.27 2.24 7.03
CA VAL A 803 20.92 1.11 6.38
C VAL A 803 20.27 -0.25 6.70
N CYS A 804 19.47 -0.36 7.77
CA CYS A 804 18.73 -1.56 8.08
C CYS A 804 17.32 -1.51 7.46
N GLY A 805 16.69 -2.67 7.36
CA GLY A 805 15.30 -2.76 6.92
C GLY A 805 14.31 -2.33 8.00
N LYS A 806 13.05 -2.24 7.64
CA LYS A 806 11.92 -2.04 8.57
C LYS A 806 11.01 -3.25 8.56
N LEU A 807 10.38 -3.51 9.69
CA LEU A 807 9.28 -4.45 9.83
C LEU A 807 8.02 -3.60 10.05
N GLU A 808 7.20 -3.45 9.00
CA GLU A 808 6.16 -2.42 8.94
C GLU A 808 6.81 -1.01 9.06
N GLU A 809 6.52 -0.25 10.10
CA GLU A 809 7.18 1.03 10.39
C GLU A 809 8.38 0.87 11.34
N ARG A 810 8.42 -0.22 12.10
CA ARG A 810 9.40 -0.46 13.16
C ARG A 810 10.79 -0.75 12.62
N ILE A 811 11.81 -0.21 13.25
CA ILE A 811 13.22 -0.45 12.91
C ILE A 811 13.53 -1.93 13.15
N SER A 812 13.99 -2.63 12.10
CA SER A 812 14.49 -3.99 12.19
C SER A 812 16.02 -3.98 12.22
N TYR A 813 16.57 -4.03 13.44
CA TYR A 813 18.00 -3.97 13.68
C TYR A 813 18.74 -5.14 13.06
N SER A 814 19.90 -4.90 12.49
CA SER A 814 20.78 -5.91 11.92
C SER A 814 22.21 -5.68 12.37
N ASN A 815 22.85 -6.66 13.00
CA ASN A 815 24.23 -6.57 13.39
C ASN A 815 25.16 -6.47 12.16
N VAL A 816 24.88 -7.19 11.09
CA VAL A 816 25.73 -7.23 9.87
C VAL A 816 25.57 -5.99 8.97
N LEU A 817 24.47 -5.24 9.10
CA LEU A 817 24.25 -3.98 8.38
C LEU A 817 24.37 -2.77 9.31
N GLY A 818 23.67 -2.76 10.45
CA GLY A 818 23.64 -1.60 11.34
C GLY A 818 24.89 -1.44 12.17
N TYR A 819 25.30 -2.49 12.90
CA TYR A 819 26.41 -2.44 13.83
C TYR A 819 27.77 -2.59 13.15
N ASN A 820 27.93 -3.62 12.34
CA ASN A 820 29.24 -3.94 11.74
C ASN A 820 29.67 -2.94 10.66
N THR A 821 28.73 -2.22 10.06
CA THR A 821 29.03 -1.18 9.06
C THR A 821 29.07 0.23 9.66
N PHE A 822 28.76 0.36 10.95
CA PHE A 822 28.80 1.67 11.60
C PHE A 822 30.22 2.23 11.58
N SER A 823 30.39 3.36 10.91
CA SER A 823 31.69 4.03 10.77
C SER A 823 31.97 4.89 11.99
N LEU A 824 33.14 4.70 12.62
CA LEU A 824 33.55 5.37 13.83
C LEU A 824 35.00 5.89 13.69
N PRO A 825 35.30 7.12 14.09
CA PRO A 825 36.66 7.58 14.20
C PRO A 825 37.46 6.77 15.21
N ASN A 826 38.81 6.75 15.10
CA ASN A 826 39.65 6.09 16.09
C ASN A 826 39.44 6.73 17.47
N LEU A 827 39.02 5.92 18.44
CA LEU A 827 38.80 6.35 19.81
C LEU A 827 40.09 6.33 20.63
N THR A 828 40.42 7.45 21.25
CA THR A 828 41.44 7.50 22.28
C THR A 828 40.94 6.88 23.58
N GLU A 829 41.85 6.54 24.52
CA GLU A 829 41.45 6.04 25.85
C GLU A 829 40.60 7.08 26.62
N LYS A 830 40.90 8.37 26.45
CA LYS A 830 40.06 9.45 26.97
C LYS A 830 38.64 9.39 26.40
N ASN A 831 38.48 9.24 25.06
CA ASN A 831 37.15 9.11 24.45
C ASN A 831 36.36 7.93 25.01
N LYS A 832 37.01 6.75 25.19
CA LYS A 832 36.39 5.58 25.78
C LYS A 832 35.95 5.81 27.21
N THR A 833 36.79 6.52 28.03
CA THR A 833 36.44 6.86 29.41
C THR A 833 35.27 7.82 29.47
N ASP A 834 35.27 8.89 28.64
CA ASP A 834 34.18 9.86 28.59
C ASP A 834 32.86 9.23 28.15
N LEU A 835 32.87 8.35 27.11
CA LEU A 835 31.70 7.58 26.67
C LEU A 835 31.23 6.57 27.73
N THR A 836 32.15 5.94 28.48
CA THR A 836 31.79 5.04 29.57
C THR A 836 31.00 5.80 30.63
N ARG A 837 31.44 7.00 31.03
CA ARG A 837 30.73 7.85 31.97
C ARG A 837 29.33 8.24 31.45
N CYS A 838 29.20 8.58 30.14
CA CYS A 838 27.88 8.83 29.53
C CYS A 838 26.96 7.61 29.60
N ALA A 839 27.50 6.41 29.40
CA ALA A 839 26.72 5.16 29.54
C ALA A 839 26.22 4.96 30.97
N GLU A 840 27.10 5.22 31.97
CA GLU A 840 26.77 5.14 33.39
C GLU A 840 25.66 6.14 33.76
N ASP A 841 25.77 7.39 33.27
CA ASP A 841 24.75 8.43 33.49
C ASP A 841 23.39 8.02 32.91
N ILE A 842 23.34 7.42 31.71
CA ILE A 842 22.10 6.90 31.10
C ILE A 842 21.50 5.77 31.95
N LEU A 843 22.32 4.83 32.42
CA LEU A 843 21.88 3.70 33.22
C LEU A 843 21.36 4.16 34.60
N LEU A 844 22.05 5.08 35.26
CA LEU A 844 21.63 5.68 36.52
C LEU A 844 20.31 6.46 36.40
N ALA A 845 20.17 7.26 35.33
CA ALA A 845 18.94 7.96 35.04
C ALA A 845 17.76 6.99 34.83
N ARG A 846 17.97 5.84 34.16
CA ARG A 846 16.92 4.81 34.05
C ARG A 846 16.56 4.20 35.41
N GLU A 847 17.56 3.89 36.21
CA GLU A 847 17.36 3.28 37.53
C GLU A 847 16.60 4.20 38.50
N ALA A 848 16.83 5.52 38.40
CA ALA A 848 16.12 6.53 39.22
C ALA A 848 14.60 6.53 38.96
N HIS A 849 14.14 6.03 37.84
CA HIS A 849 12.72 5.95 37.49
C HIS A 849 12.12 4.53 37.65
N PHE A 850 12.81 3.61 38.34
CA PHE A 850 12.21 2.30 38.66
C PHE A 850 10.89 2.48 39.41
N PRO A 851 9.79 1.75 39.07
CA PRO A 851 9.71 0.57 38.24
C PRO A 851 9.28 0.85 36.77
N ALA A 852 9.44 2.05 36.23
CA ALA A 852 9.10 2.36 34.84
C ALA A 852 9.96 1.51 33.89
N ASN A 853 9.27 0.90 32.90
CA ASN A 853 9.94 0.07 31.89
C ASN A 853 10.50 0.91 30.72
N ILE A 854 11.31 0.31 29.88
CA ILE A 854 11.93 0.95 28.72
C ILE A 854 10.89 1.50 27.74
N ALA A 855 9.74 0.82 27.55
CA ALA A 855 8.67 1.30 26.70
C ALA A 855 8.14 2.68 27.15
N HIS A 856 7.99 2.86 28.45
CA HIS A 856 7.55 4.12 29.04
C HIS A 856 8.67 5.19 29.03
N LEU A 857 9.88 4.81 29.44
CA LEU A 857 11.02 5.73 29.54
C LEU A 857 11.47 6.29 28.18
N TYR A 858 11.25 5.56 27.09
CA TYR A 858 11.63 5.96 25.72
C TYR A 858 10.43 6.33 24.83
N ASP A 859 9.27 6.54 25.43
CA ASP A 859 8.12 7.17 24.75
C ASP A 859 8.47 8.68 24.58
N PRO A 860 8.42 9.25 23.37
CA PRO A 860 8.78 10.64 23.14
C PRO A 860 8.01 11.65 23.98
N GLU A 861 6.76 11.32 24.38
CA GLU A 861 5.91 12.20 25.17
C GLU A 861 6.12 12.04 26.69
N LYS A 862 6.78 10.94 27.12
CA LYS A 862 6.91 10.56 28.54
C LYS A 862 8.36 10.46 29.02
N MET A 863 9.32 10.59 28.14
CA MET A 863 10.75 10.47 28.47
C MET A 863 11.14 11.48 29.55
N PRO A 864 11.68 11.02 30.70
CA PRO A 864 12.10 11.88 31.78
C PRO A 864 13.19 12.86 31.35
N ALA A 865 13.16 14.09 31.90
CA ALA A 865 14.08 15.17 31.51
C ALA A 865 15.55 14.84 31.83
N ASP A 866 15.82 14.17 32.94
CA ASP A 866 17.17 13.74 33.35
C ASP A 866 17.70 12.64 32.40
N LEU A 867 16.88 11.66 32.02
CA LEU A 867 17.25 10.65 31.05
C LEU A 867 17.52 11.26 29.66
N LYS A 868 16.69 12.21 29.25
CA LYS A 868 16.91 12.96 28.02
C LYS A 868 18.23 13.74 28.06
N ALA A 869 18.52 14.41 29.17
CA ALA A 869 19.76 15.15 29.36
C ALA A 869 21.00 14.24 29.33
N ALA A 870 20.90 13.00 29.89
CA ALA A 870 21.98 12.01 29.83
C ALA A 870 22.25 11.57 28.38
N HIS A 871 21.20 11.32 27.58
CA HIS A 871 21.35 11.02 26.16
C HIS A 871 21.90 12.20 25.36
N ASP A 872 21.42 13.41 25.61
CA ASP A 872 21.91 14.63 24.94
C ASP A 872 23.40 14.85 25.19
N ARG A 873 23.88 14.59 26.42
CA ARG A 873 25.31 14.61 26.76
C ARG A 873 26.10 13.53 26.03
N ASN A 874 25.54 12.30 25.96
CA ASN A 874 26.17 11.22 25.21
C ASN A 874 26.35 11.58 23.74
N ASP A 875 25.31 12.16 23.12
CA ASP A 875 25.36 12.61 21.74
C ASP A 875 26.38 13.73 21.55
N GLU A 876 26.45 14.71 22.48
CA GLU A 876 27.41 15.79 22.43
C GLU A 876 28.88 15.28 22.47
N VAL A 877 29.18 14.35 23.38
CA VAL A 877 30.50 13.74 23.50
C VAL A 877 30.86 12.95 22.23
N LEU A 878 29.94 12.11 21.76
CA LEU A 878 30.20 11.28 20.58
C LEU A 878 30.32 12.13 19.30
N GLU A 879 29.43 13.10 19.10
CA GLU A 879 29.45 13.98 17.91
C GLU A 879 30.67 14.86 17.86
N ALA A 880 31.17 15.32 19.04
CA ALA A 880 32.43 16.05 19.13
C ALA A 880 33.64 15.21 18.66
N ILE A 881 33.61 13.88 18.84
CA ILE A 881 34.67 12.98 18.33
C ILE A 881 34.67 12.97 16.80
N TYR A 882 33.50 13.14 16.13
CA TYR A 882 33.39 13.14 14.66
C TYR A 882 33.80 14.46 14.01
N ILE A 883 33.34 15.60 14.56
CA ILE A 883 33.49 16.93 13.92
C ILE A 883 33.87 18.06 14.88
N GLY A 884 34.17 17.79 16.13
CA GLY A 884 34.53 18.81 17.13
C GLY A 884 33.34 19.65 17.68
N ARG A 885 32.10 19.35 17.25
CA ARG A 885 30.86 20.03 17.68
C ARG A 885 29.65 19.08 17.51
N ARG A 886 28.47 19.51 17.92
CA ARG A 886 27.20 18.82 17.59
C ARG A 886 26.84 19.01 16.10
N PHE A 887 26.23 17.99 15.52
CA PHE A 887 25.63 18.08 14.19
C PHE A 887 24.36 18.95 14.23
N ARG A 888 24.07 19.64 13.14
CA ARG A 888 22.91 20.53 13.02
C ARG A 888 21.60 19.72 12.92
N ASN A 889 21.63 18.59 12.20
CA ASN A 889 20.49 17.73 11.93
C ASN A 889 20.94 16.30 11.53
N ASP A 890 19.98 15.42 11.32
CA ASP A 890 20.24 14.02 10.96
C ASP A 890 20.83 13.86 9.54
N THR A 891 20.55 14.78 8.63
CA THR A 891 21.14 14.78 7.28
C THR A 891 22.65 14.97 7.39
N GLU A 892 23.13 15.96 8.13
CA GLU A 892 24.56 16.20 8.35
C GLU A 892 25.23 15.00 9.07
N ARG A 893 24.50 14.31 9.99
CA ARG A 893 24.97 13.05 10.60
C ARG A 893 25.21 11.98 9.55
N LEU A 894 24.22 11.75 8.68
CA LEU A 894 24.29 10.74 7.62
C LEU A 894 25.39 11.06 6.61
N GLU A 895 25.49 12.29 6.15
CA GLU A 895 26.57 12.71 5.23
C GLU A 895 27.94 12.36 5.82
N LYS A 896 28.18 12.68 7.11
CA LYS A 896 29.46 12.38 7.76
C LYS A 896 29.69 10.90 7.97
N LEU A 897 28.65 10.13 8.31
CA LEU A 897 28.72 8.68 8.44
C LEU A 897 29.05 8.01 7.11
N PHE A 898 28.42 8.41 6.01
CA PHE A 898 28.70 7.89 4.66
C PHE A 898 30.10 8.27 4.18
N GLU A 899 30.53 9.52 4.40
CA GLU A 899 31.89 9.96 4.09
C GLU A 899 32.92 9.04 4.80
N LEU A 900 32.76 8.87 6.12
CA LEU A 900 33.68 8.07 6.92
C LEU A 900 33.61 6.58 6.52
N TYR A 901 32.42 6.05 6.27
CA TYR A 901 32.22 4.68 5.77
C TYR A 901 33.00 4.45 4.47
N THR A 902 32.82 5.33 3.50
CA THR A 902 33.51 5.27 2.22
C THR A 902 35.03 5.30 2.41
N LYS A 903 35.52 6.20 3.26
CA LYS A 903 36.93 6.31 3.58
C LYS A 903 37.52 5.04 4.25
N MET A 904 36.76 4.43 5.17
CA MET A 904 37.19 3.23 5.88
C MET A 904 37.16 1.97 5.01
N THR A 905 36.33 1.94 3.97
CA THR A 905 36.12 0.77 3.09
C THR A 905 36.90 0.85 1.77
N SER A 906 37.32 2.05 1.32
CA SER A 906 38.00 2.24 0.05
C SER A 906 39.42 1.62 -0.05
N GLY A 907 39.99 1.14 1.04
CA GLY A 907 41.33 0.48 1.08
C GLY A 907 41.34 -1.04 1.29
N LYS A 908 40.17 -1.67 1.47
CA LYS A 908 40.09 -3.12 1.73
C LYS A 908 39.43 -3.85 0.56
N PRO A 909 40.08 -4.86 -0.09
CA PRO A 909 39.40 -5.68 -1.05
C PRO A 909 38.25 -6.40 -0.33
N THR A 910 37.03 -6.12 -0.74
CA THR A 910 35.85 -6.86 -0.27
C THR A 910 36.04 -8.33 -0.61
N LYS A 911 36.16 -9.21 0.38
CA LYS A 911 36.01 -10.64 0.23
C LYS A 911 34.55 -10.98 -0.06
N SER A 912 33.98 -10.36 -1.06
CA SER A 912 32.77 -10.82 -1.70
C SER A 912 33.18 -11.74 -2.84
N GLY A 913 32.67 -12.95 -2.84
CA GLY A 913 33.04 -13.99 -3.77
C GLY A 913 33.20 -13.49 -5.20
N ASN A 914 34.33 -13.88 -5.80
CA ASN A 914 34.70 -13.61 -7.17
C ASN A 914 33.50 -13.65 -8.13
N ILE A 915 32.99 -12.50 -8.52
CA ILE A 915 32.19 -12.38 -9.73
C ILE A 915 33.20 -12.40 -10.89
N LYS A 916 33.56 -13.60 -11.33
CA LYS A 916 34.15 -13.77 -12.64
C LYS A 916 33.10 -13.42 -13.69
N MET A 917 33.07 -12.19 -14.13
CA MET A 917 32.44 -11.84 -15.38
C MET A 917 33.29 -12.40 -16.52
N LYS A 918 32.72 -13.32 -17.30
CA LYS A 918 33.16 -13.50 -18.68
C LYS A 918 32.74 -12.24 -19.46
N ALA A 919 33.72 -11.64 -20.11
CA ALA A 919 33.58 -10.51 -21.00
C ALA A 919 32.64 -10.82 -22.18
#